data_95ca754cfb5004ae975e6cf5e005d752
#
_entry.id   95ca754cfb5004ae975e6cf5e005d752
#
_cell.length_a   1.000
_cell.length_b   1.000
_cell.length_c   1.000
_cell.angle_alpha   90.00
_cell.angle_beta   90.00
_cell.angle_gamma   90.00
#
_symmetry.space_group_name_H-M   'P 1'
#
loop_
_entity.id
_entity.type
_entity.pdbx_description
1 polymer ?
#
loop_
_entity_poly.entity_id
_entity_poly.type
_entity_poly.pdbx_seq_one_letter_code
_entity_poly.pdbx_strand_id
1 'polypeptide(L)'
;MNKIDELSVKSIRFLAAETVEKAKSGHPGLAIDAAPMAYTLWKQMKHNPKDPEWQGRDRFVLSAGHASVLEYSLLHLFGYGLTIEDLKNFRQWGSLTPGHPEYRHTKGVETTSGPLGQGIAIAVGMAMAESRLAAHFNRDGYKVVDNYTYALCGDGCLQEGVASEAASMAGTMGLGKLILIYDRNHITIEGRIESTFGENVKARFEAYGWQVQEVASGENMDAIQAALDNAKADTEHPSLIIVNTEIGYGTAKQGKASAHGEPLGEEALKSMREFYQWDYAPFEVPGEVYAHFEELGRGYAKAEEEYDRMFEGYKAAYPELYAEWVRWHDSKLPEELLNDPRLTAAEKPMATRATSGEILNLAAEYMPNLFGGSADLAPSNKSELKGKPYYSKNDRDGSNVHFGIREFAMAAACNGIMLYGGLRPYCATFMVFSDYLKPAMRMAALMKLPVLYILTHDSIGVGEDGPTHQPIEHLASIRAIPDTNLFRPADKKETAAAYIAALSGTMPTALALTRQNLPQLEETDVKKAMLGGYILRGSEKPDVILMASGSEVELAMKAADELEAKGKKVRVVSMPCTDIFDRQSAEYKESVLPGSVRARVAIEAGCAMSWYKYIGLDGETVTIDHFGASAPAGILFKEFGFTVENVVAAAERAMSK
;
A
#
# COMPACT_ATOMS: atom_id res chain seq x y z
N MET A 1 3.31 -26.48 28.89
CA MET A 1 3.93 -25.16 29.18
C MET A 1 4.96 -25.30 30.30
N ASN A 2 6.14 -24.70 30.16
CA ASN A 2 7.16 -24.70 31.21
C ASN A 2 7.18 -23.35 31.96
N LYS A 3 7.87 -23.29 33.11
CA LYS A 3 7.88 -22.11 33.98
C LYS A 3 8.47 -20.86 33.33
N ILE A 4 9.43 -21.00 32.39
CA ILE A 4 10.06 -19.86 31.73
C ILE A 4 9.13 -19.26 30.64
N ASP A 5 8.30 -20.06 29.96
CA ASP A 5 7.30 -19.58 29.03
C ASP A 5 6.25 -18.71 29.76
N GLU A 6 5.76 -19.15 30.93
CA GLU A 6 4.84 -18.35 31.76
C GLU A 6 5.45 -17.02 32.17
N LEU A 7 6.70 -17.05 32.62
CA LEU A 7 7.41 -15.85 33.06
C LEU A 7 7.65 -14.87 31.90
N SER A 8 7.94 -15.42 30.72
CA SER A 8 8.10 -14.64 29.49
C SER A 8 6.79 -13.94 29.08
N VAL A 9 5.66 -14.65 29.10
CA VAL A 9 4.34 -14.07 28.82
C VAL A 9 3.97 -12.99 29.85
N LYS A 10 4.22 -13.24 31.16
CA LYS A 10 4.03 -12.22 32.20
C LYS A 10 4.87 -10.97 31.90
N SER A 11 6.15 -11.13 31.52
CA SER A 11 7.02 -10.01 31.18
C SER A 11 6.47 -9.19 30.00
N ILE A 12 5.96 -9.83 28.94
CA ILE A 12 5.33 -9.14 27.82
C ILE A 12 4.11 -8.34 28.28
N ARG A 13 3.23 -8.93 29.09
CA ARG A 13 2.04 -8.30 29.64
C ARG A 13 2.37 -7.06 30.45
N PHE A 14 3.35 -7.16 31.35
CA PHE A 14 3.74 -6.05 32.21
C PHE A 14 4.45 -4.95 31.42
N LEU A 15 5.35 -5.29 30.51
CA LEU A 15 5.96 -4.28 29.62
C LEU A 15 4.90 -3.53 28.83
N ALA A 16 3.92 -4.22 28.24
CA ALA A 16 2.85 -3.59 27.49
C ALA A 16 1.98 -2.67 28.35
N ALA A 17 1.53 -3.15 29.52
CA ALA A 17 0.68 -2.39 30.41
C ALA A 17 1.39 -1.17 31.00
N GLU A 18 2.64 -1.33 31.44
CA GLU A 18 3.44 -0.25 32.05
C GLU A 18 3.87 0.79 31.04
N THR A 19 4.12 0.38 29.77
CA THR A 19 4.38 1.29 28.63
C THR A 19 3.20 2.22 28.39
N VAL A 20 1.99 1.69 28.31
CA VAL A 20 0.76 2.50 28.14
C VAL A 20 0.52 3.39 29.36
N GLU A 21 0.70 2.85 30.56
CA GLU A 21 0.51 3.63 31.80
C GLU A 21 1.51 4.78 31.90
N LYS A 22 2.78 4.55 31.55
CA LYS A 22 3.82 5.58 31.54
C LYS A 22 3.50 6.70 30.54
N ALA A 23 3.05 6.34 29.35
CA ALA A 23 2.68 7.31 28.31
C ALA A 23 1.35 8.01 28.58
N LYS A 24 0.51 7.51 29.51
CA LYS A 24 -0.88 7.95 29.75
C LYS A 24 -1.73 7.92 28.46
N SER A 25 -1.35 7.07 27.51
CA SER A 25 -2.00 6.95 26.20
C SER A 25 -1.65 5.60 25.58
N GLY A 26 -2.62 4.90 25.02
CA GLY A 26 -2.41 3.64 24.31
C GLY A 26 -3.51 2.61 24.56
N HIS A 27 -3.32 1.40 24.03
CA HIS A 27 -4.30 0.32 24.05
C HIS A 27 -3.69 -0.91 24.73
N PRO A 28 -3.89 -1.09 26.05
CA PRO A 28 -3.26 -2.20 26.76
C PRO A 28 -4.02 -3.53 26.63
N GLY A 29 -5.34 -3.48 26.40
CA GLY A 29 -6.23 -4.64 26.55
C GLY A 29 -5.82 -5.83 25.69
N LEU A 30 -5.88 -5.70 24.36
CA LEU A 30 -5.48 -6.75 23.44
C LEU A 30 -4.00 -7.16 23.63
N ALA A 31 -3.13 -6.22 24.00
CA ALA A 31 -1.73 -6.54 24.25
C ALA A 31 -1.52 -7.48 25.45
N ILE A 32 -2.42 -7.44 26.44
CA ILE A 32 -2.39 -8.31 27.62
C ILE A 32 -2.93 -9.70 27.27
N ASP A 33 -4.11 -9.75 26.65
CA ASP A 33 -4.79 -11.02 26.36
C ASP A 33 -4.14 -11.78 25.21
N ALA A 34 -3.61 -11.10 24.21
CA ALA A 34 -2.91 -11.72 23.08
C ALA A 34 -1.45 -12.11 23.38
N ALA A 35 -0.89 -11.72 24.54
CA ALA A 35 0.51 -12.01 24.86
C ALA A 35 0.88 -13.52 24.77
N PRO A 36 0.06 -14.49 25.26
CA PRO A 36 0.41 -15.90 25.13
C PRO A 36 0.45 -16.38 23.68
N MET A 37 -0.53 -15.95 22.85
CA MET A 37 -0.58 -16.39 21.45
C MET A 37 0.55 -15.76 20.63
N ALA A 38 0.86 -14.51 20.87
CA ALA A 38 1.95 -13.81 20.19
C ALA A 38 3.31 -14.41 20.59
N TYR A 39 3.56 -14.68 21.87
CA TYR A 39 4.76 -15.34 22.32
C TYR A 39 4.90 -16.75 21.72
N THR A 40 3.84 -17.56 21.75
CA THR A 40 3.85 -18.93 21.21
C THR A 40 4.14 -18.93 19.72
N LEU A 41 3.61 -17.96 18.97
CA LEU A 41 3.90 -17.77 17.55
C LEU A 41 5.37 -17.36 17.34
N TRP A 42 5.81 -16.26 17.94
CA TRP A 42 7.14 -15.69 17.70
C TRP A 42 8.27 -16.63 18.08
N LYS A 43 8.07 -17.44 19.14
CA LYS A 43 9.02 -18.46 19.57
C LYS A 43 9.37 -19.48 18.48
N GLN A 44 8.45 -19.75 17.54
CA GLN A 44 8.62 -20.75 16.48
C GLN A 44 8.75 -20.16 15.07
N MET A 45 8.58 -18.86 14.91
CA MET A 45 8.80 -18.18 13.62
C MET A 45 10.27 -18.27 13.21
N LYS A 46 10.49 -18.40 11.90
CA LYS A 46 11.82 -18.18 11.32
C LYS A 46 12.11 -16.69 11.24
N HIS A 47 12.98 -16.18 12.08
CA HIS A 47 13.42 -14.79 12.06
C HIS A 47 14.81 -14.66 12.69
N ASN A 48 15.53 -13.58 12.39
CA ASN A 48 16.76 -13.23 13.09
C ASN A 48 16.75 -11.75 13.49
N PRO A 49 16.70 -11.43 14.78
CA PRO A 49 16.70 -10.03 15.25
C PRO A 49 17.95 -9.25 14.85
N LYS A 50 19.07 -9.94 14.57
CA LYS A 50 20.32 -9.30 14.12
C LYS A 50 20.29 -8.95 12.63
N ASP A 51 19.56 -9.75 11.82
CA ASP A 51 19.26 -9.49 10.41
C ASP A 51 17.74 -9.51 10.14
N PRO A 52 17.01 -8.44 10.48
CA PRO A 52 15.55 -8.37 10.29
C PRO A 52 15.13 -8.30 8.81
N GLU A 53 16.08 -8.08 7.89
CA GLU A 53 15.83 -8.05 6.45
C GLU A 53 16.14 -9.40 5.78
N TRP A 54 16.55 -10.42 6.55
CA TRP A 54 16.80 -11.76 6.03
C TRP A 54 15.66 -12.27 5.15
N GLN A 55 15.98 -12.66 3.92
CA GLN A 55 14.96 -13.05 2.94
C GLN A 55 14.23 -14.35 3.31
N GLY A 56 14.89 -15.27 4.00
CA GLY A 56 14.34 -16.54 4.47
C GLY A 56 13.43 -16.44 5.69
N ARG A 57 13.22 -15.25 6.27
CA ARG A 57 12.38 -15.05 7.46
C ARG A 57 10.89 -15.19 7.16
N ASP A 58 10.13 -15.65 8.13
CA ASP A 58 8.67 -15.51 8.14
C ASP A 58 8.27 -14.04 8.28
N ARG A 59 7.04 -13.70 7.93
CA ARG A 59 6.49 -12.34 8.04
C ARG A 59 5.43 -12.29 9.13
N PHE A 60 5.50 -11.27 9.98
CA PHE A 60 4.48 -11.01 10.99
C PHE A 60 3.80 -9.67 10.75
N VAL A 61 2.48 -9.66 10.71
CA VAL A 61 1.65 -8.48 10.54
C VAL A 61 0.74 -8.30 11.74
N LEU A 62 0.95 -7.25 12.51
CA LEU A 62 0.00 -6.86 13.55
C LEU A 62 -1.14 -6.06 12.90
N SER A 63 -2.19 -6.76 12.40
CA SER A 63 -3.36 -6.10 11.80
C SER A 63 -4.16 -5.27 12.81
N ALA A 64 -4.21 -5.71 14.07
CA ALA A 64 -4.72 -4.92 15.19
C ALA A 64 -3.66 -3.92 15.68
N GLY A 65 -3.26 -2.98 14.82
CA GLY A 65 -2.12 -2.09 15.05
C GLY A 65 -2.20 -1.20 16.30
N HIS A 66 -3.40 -1.02 16.85
CA HIS A 66 -3.57 -0.32 18.14
C HIS A 66 -2.88 -1.05 19.31
N ALA A 67 -2.69 -2.38 19.21
CA ALA A 67 -1.94 -3.16 20.20
C ALA A 67 -0.41 -3.09 19.99
N SER A 68 0.11 -2.02 19.41
CA SER A 68 1.54 -1.82 19.08
C SER A 68 2.50 -2.14 20.23
N VAL A 69 2.10 -1.87 21.47
CA VAL A 69 2.91 -2.18 22.67
C VAL A 69 3.17 -3.69 22.85
N LEU A 70 2.30 -4.57 22.32
CA LEU A 70 2.57 -6.00 22.25
C LEU A 70 3.76 -6.27 21.34
N GLU A 71 3.72 -5.76 20.11
CA GLU A 71 4.80 -5.94 19.13
C GLU A 71 6.11 -5.32 19.63
N TYR A 72 6.07 -4.12 20.22
CA TYR A 72 7.28 -3.50 20.78
C TYR A 72 7.86 -4.27 21.96
N SER A 73 7.03 -4.86 22.82
CA SER A 73 7.49 -5.73 23.89
C SER A 73 8.15 -7.00 23.36
N LEU A 74 7.59 -7.59 22.30
CA LEU A 74 8.20 -8.73 21.59
C LEU A 74 9.53 -8.33 20.96
N LEU A 75 9.57 -7.23 20.17
CA LEU A 75 10.79 -6.74 19.54
C LEU A 75 11.90 -6.44 20.54
N HIS A 76 11.55 -5.90 21.73
CA HIS A 76 12.49 -5.69 22.82
C HIS A 76 13.07 -7.02 23.32
N LEU A 77 12.20 -7.96 23.72
CA LEU A 77 12.62 -9.22 24.34
C LEU A 77 13.36 -10.13 23.35
N PHE A 78 12.90 -10.21 22.10
CA PHE A 78 13.58 -11.00 21.06
C PHE A 78 14.88 -10.35 20.55
N GLY A 79 15.20 -9.12 20.96
CA GLY A 79 16.53 -8.52 20.69
C GLY A 79 16.66 -7.74 19.38
N TYR A 80 15.58 -7.16 18.86
CA TYR A 80 15.59 -6.30 17.67
C TYR A 80 16.21 -4.89 17.90
N GLY A 81 16.68 -4.63 19.10
CA GLY A 81 17.39 -3.40 19.44
C GLY A 81 16.57 -2.35 20.16
N LEU A 82 15.26 -2.56 20.36
CA LEU A 82 14.48 -1.70 21.25
C LEU A 82 14.93 -1.89 22.70
N THR A 83 15.10 -0.78 23.41
CA THR A 83 15.49 -0.75 24.81
C THR A 83 14.28 -0.50 25.72
N ILE A 84 14.45 -0.70 27.03
CA ILE A 84 13.44 -0.30 28.02
C ILE A 84 13.16 1.21 27.97
N GLU A 85 14.16 2.03 27.66
CA GLU A 85 13.97 3.49 27.53
C GLU A 85 13.13 3.82 26.28
N ASP A 86 13.25 3.06 25.19
CA ASP A 86 12.38 3.22 24.02
C ASP A 86 10.92 2.90 24.38
N LEU A 87 10.68 1.84 25.16
CA LEU A 87 9.34 1.51 25.65
C LEU A 87 8.78 2.62 26.56
N LYS A 88 9.58 3.17 27.47
CA LYS A 88 9.20 4.30 28.32
C LYS A 88 8.89 5.58 27.54
N ASN A 89 9.47 5.73 26.34
CA ASN A 89 9.24 6.85 25.43
C ASN A 89 8.13 6.57 24.39
N PHE A 90 7.29 5.59 24.62
CA PHE A 90 6.14 5.28 23.75
C PHE A 90 5.29 6.50 23.45
N ARG A 91 4.97 6.72 22.18
CA ARG A 91 4.17 7.85 21.68
C ARG A 91 4.79 9.25 21.94
N GLN A 92 6.08 9.34 22.21
CA GLN A 92 6.76 10.62 22.33
C GLN A 92 7.36 11.07 20.99
N TRP A 93 7.55 12.38 20.82
CA TRP A 93 8.15 12.91 19.59
C TRP A 93 9.54 12.32 19.35
N GLY A 94 9.73 11.75 18.14
CA GLY A 94 11.01 11.14 17.74
C GLY A 94 11.33 9.80 18.37
N SER A 95 10.38 9.18 19.09
CA SER A 95 10.57 7.87 19.69
C SER A 95 10.54 6.75 18.64
N LEU A 96 11.25 5.64 18.92
CA LEU A 96 11.23 4.43 18.09
C LEU A 96 9.96 3.56 18.29
N THR A 97 9.07 3.98 19.19
CA THR A 97 7.83 3.28 19.54
C THR A 97 6.62 4.19 19.30
N PRO A 98 6.25 4.46 18.02
CA PRO A 98 5.08 5.26 17.67
C PRO A 98 3.78 4.60 18.13
N GLY A 99 2.67 5.32 18.05
CA GLY A 99 1.36 4.88 18.56
C GLY A 99 0.79 3.64 17.89
N HIS A 100 1.20 3.38 16.65
CA HIS A 100 0.91 2.19 15.84
C HIS A 100 2.19 1.78 15.14
N PRO A 101 2.36 0.49 14.74
CA PRO A 101 3.57 0.05 14.04
C PRO A 101 3.80 0.82 12.74
N GLU A 102 5.02 1.27 12.52
CA GLU A 102 5.43 2.00 11.31
C GLU A 102 6.61 1.31 10.62
N TYR A 103 6.39 0.92 9.35
CA TYR A 103 7.39 0.28 8.52
C TYR A 103 8.64 1.16 8.35
N ARG A 104 9.82 0.58 8.51
CA ARG A 104 11.12 1.26 8.46
C ARG A 104 11.38 2.30 9.56
N HIS A 105 10.42 2.59 10.43
CA HIS A 105 10.62 3.44 11.59
C HIS A 105 11.12 2.61 12.78
N THR A 106 10.46 1.49 13.05
CA THR A 106 10.86 0.53 14.09
C THR A 106 11.45 -0.71 13.42
N LYS A 107 12.68 -1.07 13.80
CA LYS A 107 13.37 -2.26 13.27
C LYS A 107 12.57 -3.53 13.59
N GLY A 108 12.29 -4.36 12.59
CA GLY A 108 11.53 -5.61 12.72
C GLY A 108 10.03 -5.47 12.47
N VAL A 109 9.50 -4.25 12.30
CA VAL A 109 8.11 -4.02 11.88
C VAL A 109 7.98 -4.24 10.38
N GLU A 110 7.18 -5.23 9.96
CA GLU A 110 7.04 -5.64 8.55
C GLU A 110 6.09 -4.73 7.76
N THR A 111 5.16 -4.04 8.40
CA THR A 111 4.21 -3.12 7.75
C THR A 111 3.69 -2.07 8.71
N THR A 112 3.37 -0.89 8.18
CA THR A 112 2.58 0.10 8.92
C THR A 112 1.14 -0.40 9.03
N SER A 113 0.60 -0.39 10.24
CA SER A 113 -0.78 -0.75 10.53
C SER A 113 -1.44 0.31 11.43
N GLY A 114 -2.73 0.17 11.69
CA GLY A 114 -3.51 1.15 12.45
C GLY A 114 -4.92 1.27 11.88
N PRO A 115 -5.10 1.58 10.57
CA PRO A 115 -6.40 1.40 9.92
C PRO A 115 -6.76 -0.09 9.88
N LEU A 116 -7.81 -0.47 10.63
CA LEU A 116 -8.22 -1.87 10.83
C LEU A 116 -8.53 -2.58 9.49
N GLY A 117 -8.31 -3.89 9.45
CA GLY A 117 -8.59 -4.74 8.28
C GLY A 117 -7.51 -4.71 7.19
N GLN A 118 -6.80 -3.61 6.99
CA GLN A 118 -5.77 -3.52 5.94
C GLN A 118 -4.59 -4.46 6.18
N GLY A 119 -4.20 -4.70 7.44
CA GLY A 119 -3.14 -5.65 7.77
C GLY A 119 -3.42 -7.07 7.27
N ILE A 120 -4.68 -7.52 7.34
CA ILE A 120 -5.10 -8.81 6.78
C ILE A 120 -4.88 -8.83 5.26
N ALA A 121 -5.30 -7.79 4.55
CA ALA A 121 -5.15 -7.70 3.10
C ALA A 121 -3.67 -7.59 2.67
N ILE A 122 -2.84 -6.89 3.45
CA ILE A 122 -1.39 -6.82 3.27
C ILE A 122 -0.77 -8.22 3.45
N ALA A 123 -1.15 -8.96 4.50
CA ALA A 123 -0.68 -10.32 4.73
C ALA A 123 -1.07 -11.29 3.58
N VAL A 124 -2.26 -11.12 3.01
CA VAL A 124 -2.68 -11.86 1.79
C VAL A 124 -1.73 -11.55 0.63
N GLY A 125 -1.37 -10.28 0.42
CA GLY A 125 -0.40 -9.89 -0.61
C GLY A 125 0.99 -10.47 -0.39
N MET A 126 1.47 -10.51 0.86
CA MET A 126 2.74 -11.16 1.20
C MET A 126 2.72 -12.66 0.88
N ALA A 127 1.64 -13.37 1.23
CA ALA A 127 1.49 -14.79 0.91
C ALA A 127 1.35 -15.06 -0.60
N MET A 128 0.72 -14.15 -1.36
CA MET A 128 0.71 -14.22 -2.83
C MET A 128 2.14 -14.10 -3.39
N ALA A 129 2.92 -13.15 -2.90
CA ALA A 129 4.31 -12.95 -3.33
C ALA A 129 5.17 -14.17 -2.99
N GLU A 130 5.05 -14.71 -1.78
CA GLU A 130 5.73 -15.95 -1.38
C GLU A 130 5.45 -17.08 -2.37
N SER A 131 4.18 -17.40 -2.59
CA SER A 131 3.80 -18.53 -3.43
C SER A 131 4.21 -18.36 -4.90
N ARG A 132 4.18 -17.13 -5.42
CA ARG A 132 4.65 -16.79 -6.78
C ARG A 132 6.16 -16.98 -6.92
N LEU A 133 6.93 -16.44 -5.98
CA LEU A 133 8.39 -16.55 -5.97
C LEU A 133 8.84 -17.99 -5.71
N ALA A 134 8.16 -18.73 -4.82
CA ALA A 134 8.43 -20.13 -4.57
C ALA A 134 8.26 -20.99 -5.82
N ALA A 135 7.17 -20.78 -6.57
CA ALA A 135 6.91 -21.51 -7.82
C ALA A 135 7.99 -21.21 -8.88
N HIS A 136 8.47 -19.97 -8.94
CA HIS A 136 9.45 -19.57 -9.94
C HIS A 136 10.88 -20.00 -9.58
N PHE A 137 11.31 -19.83 -8.32
CA PHE A 137 12.72 -19.98 -7.93
C PHE A 137 13.06 -21.29 -7.24
N ASN A 138 12.13 -21.95 -6.53
CA ASN A 138 12.45 -23.18 -5.82
C ASN A 138 12.81 -24.32 -6.80
N ARG A 139 13.76 -25.14 -6.40
CA ARG A 139 14.20 -26.35 -7.12
C ARG A 139 14.37 -27.49 -6.13
N ASP A 140 14.42 -28.72 -6.61
CA ASP A 140 14.64 -29.90 -5.78
C ASP A 140 15.93 -29.76 -4.96
N GLY A 141 15.80 -29.87 -3.64
CA GLY A 141 16.89 -29.66 -2.68
C GLY A 141 17.19 -28.19 -2.33
N TYR A 142 16.52 -27.23 -2.98
CA TYR A 142 16.75 -25.78 -2.78
C TYR A 142 15.43 -25.03 -2.64
N LYS A 143 14.98 -24.86 -1.41
CA LYS A 143 13.79 -24.05 -1.08
C LYS A 143 14.20 -22.63 -0.72
N VAL A 144 14.50 -21.81 -1.75
CA VAL A 144 14.94 -20.42 -1.54
C VAL A 144 13.82 -19.51 -1.05
N VAL A 145 12.56 -19.92 -1.26
CA VAL A 145 11.35 -19.25 -0.75
C VAL A 145 10.50 -20.29 -0.02
N ASP A 146 10.46 -20.22 1.30
CA ASP A 146 9.70 -21.17 2.14
C ASP A 146 9.31 -20.51 3.45
N ASN A 147 8.57 -19.41 3.37
CA ASN A 147 8.21 -18.55 4.47
C ASN A 147 6.71 -18.61 4.74
N TYR A 148 6.32 -18.53 6.01
CA TYR A 148 4.94 -18.26 6.39
C TYR A 148 4.69 -16.77 6.54
N THR A 149 3.46 -16.36 6.27
CA THR A 149 2.94 -15.04 6.64
C THR A 149 1.92 -15.22 7.74
N TYR A 150 2.17 -14.59 8.89
CA TYR A 150 1.29 -14.57 10.04
C TYR A 150 0.67 -13.20 10.21
N ALA A 151 -0.62 -13.15 10.53
CA ALA A 151 -1.27 -11.91 10.91
C ALA A 151 -2.06 -12.10 12.20
N LEU A 152 -1.95 -11.11 13.11
CA LEU A 152 -2.74 -11.06 14.34
C LEU A 152 -3.80 -9.96 14.21
N CYS A 153 -5.07 -10.33 14.35
CA CYS A 153 -6.20 -9.41 14.27
C CYS A 153 -7.12 -9.54 15.49
N GLY A 154 -7.92 -8.52 15.72
CA GLY A 154 -9.02 -8.52 16.69
C GLY A 154 -10.38 -8.41 16.00
N ASP A 155 -11.43 -8.33 16.81
CA ASP A 155 -12.83 -8.23 16.35
C ASP A 155 -13.05 -7.07 15.35
N GLY A 156 -12.48 -5.91 15.60
CA GLY A 156 -12.63 -4.74 14.73
C GLY A 156 -12.02 -4.92 13.34
N CYS A 157 -10.93 -5.68 13.20
CA CYS A 157 -10.35 -5.98 11.90
C CYS A 157 -11.31 -6.78 11.01
N LEU A 158 -12.07 -7.72 11.60
CA LEU A 158 -13.00 -8.60 10.87
C LEU A 158 -14.35 -7.95 10.55
N GLN A 159 -14.66 -6.81 11.17
CA GLN A 159 -15.82 -5.97 10.82
C GLN A 159 -15.56 -5.15 9.54
N GLU A 160 -14.30 -4.82 9.24
CA GLU A 160 -13.95 -4.05 8.05
C GLU A 160 -14.22 -4.82 6.76
N GLY A 161 -14.82 -4.17 5.77
CA GLY A 161 -15.14 -4.77 4.48
C GLY A 161 -13.92 -5.32 3.74
N VAL A 162 -12.78 -4.62 3.83
CA VAL A 162 -11.52 -5.05 3.19
C VAL A 162 -11.02 -6.40 3.71
N ALA A 163 -11.29 -6.74 4.97
CA ALA A 163 -10.95 -8.05 5.52
C ALA A 163 -11.75 -9.17 4.85
N SER A 164 -13.04 -8.93 4.57
CA SER A 164 -13.89 -9.89 3.85
C SER A 164 -13.46 -10.06 2.39
N GLU A 165 -13.14 -8.97 1.70
CA GLU A 165 -12.58 -9.01 0.34
C GLU A 165 -11.29 -9.84 0.29
N ALA A 166 -10.35 -9.55 1.20
CA ALA A 166 -9.05 -10.22 1.27
C ALA A 166 -9.17 -11.70 1.65
N ALA A 167 -10.00 -12.03 2.66
CA ALA A 167 -10.20 -13.41 3.10
C ALA A 167 -10.84 -14.28 2.00
N SER A 168 -11.85 -13.75 1.30
CA SER A 168 -12.46 -14.43 0.15
C SER A 168 -11.44 -14.67 -0.98
N MET A 169 -10.58 -13.69 -1.26
CA MET A 169 -9.52 -13.80 -2.25
C MET A 169 -8.48 -14.86 -1.85
N ALA A 170 -8.02 -14.85 -0.61
CA ALA A 170 -7.03 -15.80 -0.10
C ALA A 170 -7.53 -17.26 -0.15
N GLY A 171 -8.79 -17.50 0.23
CA GLY A 171 -9.39 -18.83 0.13
C GLY A 171 -9.54 -19.30 -1.32
N THR A 172 -9.99 -18.41 -2.23
CA THR A 172 -10.07 -18.72 -3.68
C THR A 172 -8.69 -19.08 -4.24
N MET A 173 -7.66 -18.39 -3.81
CA MET A 173 -6.28 -18.63 -4.24
C MET A 173 -5.61 -19.81 -3.50
N GLY A 174 -6.18 -20.33 -2.40
CA GLY A 174 -5.60 -21.44 -1.63
C GLY A 174 -4.22 -21.10 -1.07
N LEU A 175 -4.06 -20.01 -0.32
CA LEU A 175 -2.77 -19.53 0.18
C LEU A 175 -2.36 -20.26 1.47
N GLY A 176 -1.91 -21.52 1.37
CA GLY A 176 -1.67 -22.41 2.51
C GLY A 176 -0.59 -21.95 3.49
N LYS A 177 0.24 -20.98 3.14
CA LYS A 177 1.24 -20.38 4.05
C LYS A 177 0.78 -19.08 4.70
N LEU A 178 -0.49 -18.73 4.59
CA LEU A 178 -1.13 -17.63 5.30
C LEU A 178 -1.83 -18.15 6.55
N ILE A 179 -1.43 -17.69 7.72
CA ILE A 179 -2.04 -18.05 9.01
C ILE A 179 -2.51 -16.78 9.70
N LEU A 180 -3.82 -16.63 9.86
CA LEU A 180 -4.45 -15.54 10.59
C LEU A 180 -4.82 -16.01 11.99
N ILE A 181 -4.34 -15.29 13.01
CA ILE A 181 -4.70 -15.53 14.41
C ILE A 181 -5.68 -14.42 14.80
N TYR A 182 -6.85 -14.83 15.23
CA TYR A 182 -7.91 -13.93 15.65
C TYR A 182 -8.07 -13.96 17.16
N ASP A 183 -7.70 -12.85 17.80
CA ASP A 183 -8.00 -12.57 19.20
C ASP A 183 -9.48 -12.21 19.34
N ARG A 184 -10.30 -13.19 19.77
CA ARG A 184 -11.73 -13.03 19.98
C ARG A 184 -12.00 -12.66 21.43
N ASN A 185 -11.88 -11.38 21.75
CA ASN A 185 -12.07 -10.87 23.12
C ASN A 185 -13.44 -10.20 23.34
N HIS A 186 -14.28 -10.13 22.31
CA HIS A 186 -15.65 -9.62 22.33
C HIS A 186 -15.83 -8.15 22.69
N ILE A 187 -14.77 -7.33 22.63
CA ILE A 187 -14.81 -5.92 23.03
C ILE A 187 -14.20 -5.03 21.95
N THR A 188 -14.87 -3.94 21.66
CA THR A 188 -14.32 -2.78 20.94
C THR A 188 -14.39 -1.54 21.82
N ILE A 189 -14.01 -0.37 21.28
CA ILE A 189 -13.96 0.88 22.04
C ILE A 189 -15.34 1.32 22.56
N GLU A 190 -16.43 1.00 21.83
CA GLU A 190 -17.80 1.33 22.25
C GLU A 190 -18.41 0.30 23.21
N GLY A 191 -17.83 -0.89 23.33
CA GLY A 191 -18.34 -1.93 24.21
C GLY A 191 -18.32 -3.33 23.60
N ARG A 192 -19.32 -4.14 23.96
CA ARG A 192 -19.43 -5.52 23.51
C ARG A 192 -19.84 -5.61 22.05
N ILE A 193 -19.18 -6.52 21.31
CA ILE A 193 -19.37 -6.65 19.86
C ILE A 193 -20.73 -7.22 19.45
N GLU A 194 -21.46 -7.89 20.34
CA GLU A 194 -22.74 -8.55 20.00
C GLU A 194 -23.80 -7.56 19.50
N SER A 195 -23.66 -6.28 19.78
CA SER A 195 -24.55 -5.23 19.26
C SER A 195 -24.28 -4.85 17.81
N THR A 196 -23.07 -5.12 17.30
CA THR A 196 -22.63 -4.71 15.95
C THR A 196 -22.08 -5.84 15.10
N PHE A 197 -21.68 -6.96 15.71
CA PHE A 197 -20.97 -8.07 15.08
C PHE A 197 -21.48 -9.43 15.61
N GLY A 198 -22.72 -9.77 15.28
CA GLY A 198 -23.40 -10.99 15.72
C GLY A 198 -23.23 -12.19 14.77
N GLU A 199 -22.31 -12.14 13.82
CA GLU A 199 -22.11 -13.18 12.82
C GLU A 199 -21.28 -14.38 13.33
N ASN A 200 -21.42 -15.52 12.65
CA ASN A 200 -20.57 -16.68 12.87
C ASN A 200 -19.31 -16.60 12.00
N VAL A 201 -18.23 -16.01 12.56
CA VAL A 201 -16.94 -15.84 11.87
C VAL A 201 -16.36 -17.16 11.37
N LYS A 202 -16.47 -18.24 12.18
CA LYS A 202 -16.01 -19.58 11.77
C LYS A 202 -16.68 -20.03 10.48
N ALA A 203 -18.01 -20.03 10.46
CA ALA A 203 -18.77 -20.44 9.27
C ALA A 203 -18.49 -19.54 8.05
N ARG A 204 -18.29 -18.23 8.28
CA ARG A 204 -17.92 -17.30 7.21
C ARG A 204 -16.58 -17.67 6.57
N PHE A 205 -15.54 -17.92 7.36
CA PHE A 205 -14.22 -18.29 6.85
C PHE A 205 -14.19 -19.69 6.24
N GLU A 206 -14.92 -20.66 6.82
CA GLU A 206 -15.12 -21.97 6.21
C GLU A 206 -15.77 -21.85 4.81
N ALA A 207 -16.77 -20.95 4.66
CA ALA A 207 -17.39 -20.67 3.37
C ALA A 207 -16.44 -19.99 2.37
N TYR A 208 -15.44 -19.25 2.83
CA TYR A 208 -14.37 -18.72 1.97
C TYR A 208 -13.35 -19.79 1.56
N GLY A 209 -13.39 -21.01 2.12
CA GLY A 209 -12.45 -22.09 1.82
C GLY A 209 -11.19 -22.06 2.70
N TRP A 210 -11.27 -21.51 3.91
CA TRP A 210 -10.21 -21.53 4.89
C TRP A 210 -10.28 -22.79 5.78
N GLN A 211 -9.13 -23.27 6.24
CA GLN A 211 -9.06 -24.13 7.41
C GLN A 211 -9.35 -23.27 8.65
N VAL A 212 -10.33 -23.67 9.48
CA VAL A 212 -10.67 -22.91 10.69
C VAL A 212 -10.54 -23.77 11.93
N GLN A 213 -9.82 -23.26 12.92
CA GLN A 213 -9.62 -23.89 14.21
C GLN A 213 -10.07 -22.95 15.33
N GLU A 214 -10.53 -23.51 16.46
CA GLU A 214 -10.90 -22.75 17.64
C GLU A 214 -10.08 -23.23 18.86
N VAL A 215 -9.47 -22.28 19.55
CA VAL A 215 -8.80 -22.47 20.84
C VAL A 215 -9.69 -21.90 21.92
N ALA A 216 -10.08 -22.75 22.88
CA ALA A 216 -11.07 -22.41 23.90
C ALA A 216 -10.60 -21.33 24.90
N SER A 217 -9.30 -21.17 25.08
CA SER A 217 -8.71 -20.20 26.01
C SER A 217 -7.36 -19.71 25.51
N GLY A 218 -7.17 -18.41 25.44
CA GLY A 218 -5.89 -17.77 25.12
C GLY A 218 -4.78 -18.06 26.12
N GLU A 219 -5.11 -18.51 27.31
CA GLU A 219 -4.12 -18.92 28.32
C GLU A 219 -3.54 -20.33 28.08
N ASN A 220 -4.14 -21.10 27.17
CA ASN A 220 -3.67 -22.46 26.86
C ASN A 220 -2.67 -22.45 25.69
N MET A 221 -1.40 -22.15 25.99
CA MET A 221 -0.34 -22.09 24.99
C MET A 221 -0.08 -23.44 24.29
N ASP A 222 -0.33 -24.58 24.94
CA ASP A 222 -0.18 -25.91 24.32
C ASP A 222 -1.26 -26.12 23.22
N ALA A 223 -2.49 -25.65 23.46
CA ALA A 223 -3.55 -25.68 22.45
C ALA A 223 -3.28 -24.70 21.30
N ILE A 224 -2.72 -23.53 21.59
CA ILE A 224 -2.30 -22.55 20.56
C ILE A 224 -1.18 -23.16 19.69
N GLN A 225 -0.18 -23.81 20.33
CA GLN A 225 0.90 -24.50 19.61
C GLN A 225 0.33 -25.59 18.68
N ALA A 226 -0.55 -26.43 19.19
CA ALA A 226 -1.18 -27.49 18.39
C ALA A 226 -1.98 -26.92 17.20
N ALA A 227 -2.67 -25.79 17.40
CA ALA A 227 -3.40 -25.13 16.31
C ALA A 227 -2.45 -24.55 15.24
N LEU A 228 -1.32 -23.98 15.64
CA LEU A 228 -0.27 -23.52 14.72
C LEU A 228 0.36 -24.66 13.93
N ASP A 229 0.64 -25.79 14.59
CA ASP A 229 1.19 -26.98 13.93
C ASP A 229 0.20 -27.57 12.92
N ASN A 230 -1.09 -27.63 13.26
CA ASN A 230 -2.15 -28.07 12.35
C ASN A 230 -2.32 -27.10 11.16
N ALA A 231 -2.22 -25.78 11.40
CA ALA A 231 -2.26 -24.78 10.34
C ALA A 231 -1.10 -24.93 9.35
N LYS A 232 0.11 -25.20 9.85
CA LYS A 232 1.30 -25.46 9.01
C LYS A 232 1.22 -26.78 8.25
N ALA A 233 0.46 -27.75 8.73
CA ALA A 233 0.26 -29.03 8.06
C ALA A 233 -0.70 -28.95 6.87
N ASP A 234 -1.58 -27.95 6.82
CA ASP A 234 -2.46 -27.67 5.68
C ASP A 234 -1.78 -26.70 4.71
N THR A 235 -1.24 -27.22 3.63
CA THR A 235 -0.55 -26.43 2.60
C THR A 235 -1.46 -25.95 1.47
N GLU A 236 -2.74 -26.34 1.49
CA GLU A 236 -3.69 -26.07 0.41
C GLU A 236 -4.65 -24.91 0.73
N HIS A 237 -4.89 -24.64 2.02
CA HIS A 237 -5.85 -23.64 2.47
C HIS A 237 -5.18 -22.65 3.42
N PRO A 238 -5.52 -21.35 3.34
CA PRO A 238 -5.17 -20.40 4.39
C PRO A 238 -5.84 -20.81 5.71
N SER A 239 -5.21 -20.54 6.84
CA SER A 239 -5.70 -20.98 8.15
C SER A 239 -6.15 -19.80 9.01
N LEU A 240 -7.32 -19.93 9.66
CA LEU A 240 -7.78 -19.05 10.70
C LEU A 240 -7.76 -19.80 12.05
N ILE A 241 -7.02 -19.27 13.01
CA ILE A 241 -7.02 -19.75 14.39
C ILE A 241 -7.78 -18.75 15.25
N ILE A 242 -9.00 -19.09 15.65
CA ILE A 242 -9.83 -18.29 16.55
C ILE A 242 -9.43 -18.61 17.98
N VAL A 243 -8.89 -17.64 18.69
CA VAL A 243 -8.48 -17.80 20.09
C VAL A 243 -9.44 -17.00 20.97
N ASN A 244 -10.14 -17.71 21.85
CA ASN A 244 -11.04 -17.05 22.80
C ASN A 244 -10.23 -16.46 23.96
N THR A 245 -10.40 -15.16 24.16
CA THR A 245 -9.75 -14.38 25.19
C THR A 245 -10.73 -13.51 25.96
N GLU A 246 -10.27 -12.84 26.97
CA GLU A 246 -11.01 -11.82 27.70
C GLU A 246 -10.15 -10.56 27.79
N ILE A 247 -10.64 -9.44 27.25
CA ILE A 247 -9.85 -8.21 27.21
C ILE A 247 -9.35 -7.79 28.60
N GLY A 248 -8.06 -7.44 28.69
CA GLY A 248 -7.46 -7.02 29.95
C GLY A 248 -7.41 -8.10 31.02
N TYR A 249 -7.21 -9.36 30.63
CA TYR A 249 -7.20 -10.54 31.50
C TYR A 249 -6.30 -10.38 32.72
N GLY A 250 -6.84 -10.69 33.91
CA GLY A 250 -6.13 -10.55 35.19
C GLY A 250 -6.10 -9.14 35.76
N THR A 251 -6.80 -8.18 35.17
CA THR A 251 -6.91 -6.80 35.70
C THR A 251 -8.31 -6.51 36.25
N ALA A 252 -8.47 -5.47 37.06
CA ALA A 252 -9.77 -5.00 37.53
C ALA A 252 -10.68 -4.49 36.39
N LYS A 253 -10.12 -4.28 35.19
CA LYS A 253 -10.85 -3.89 33.97
C LYS A 253 -11.15 -5.06 33.04
N GLN A 254 -10.86 -6.30 33.43
CA GLN A 254 -11.10 -7.50 32.61
C GLN A 254 -12.53 -7.54 32.10
N GLY A 255 -12.71 -7.83 30.79
CA GLY A 255 -13.99 -7.92 30.10
C GLY A 255 -14.73 -6.59 29.90
N LYS A 256 -14.10 -5.45 30.19
CA LYS A 256 -14.71 -4.11 30.08
C LYS A 256 -14.12 -3.32 28.91
N ALA A 257 -14.93 -2.49 28.26
CA ALA A 257 -14.48 -1.57 27.19
C ALA A 257 -13.38 -0.61 27.66
N SER A 258 -13.37 -0.23 28.95
CA SER A 258 -12.32 0.61 29.54
C SER A 258 -10.92 -0.05 29.60
N ALA A 259 -10.79 -1.34 29.28
CA ALA A 259 -9.50 -1.97 29.08
C ALA A 259 -8.98 -1.77 27.65
N HIS A 260 -9.85 -1.43 26.68
CA HIS A 260 -9.50 -1.42 25.26
C HIS A 260 -8.51 -0.31 24.91
N GLY A 261 -8.87 0.94 25.07
CA GLY A 261 -8.14 2.09 24.52
C GLY A 261 -7.68 3.14 25.53
N GLU A 262 -7.68 2.80 26.82
CA GLU A 262 -7.29 3.70 27.90
C GLU A 262 -6.19 3.07 28.77
N PRO A 263 -5.33 3.89 29.40
CA PRO A 263 -4.43 3.39 30.45
C PRO A 263 -5.21 2.63 31.52
N LEU A 264 -4.61 1.58 32.06
CA LEU A 264 -5.28 0.75 33.07
C LEU A 264 -5.56 1.51 34.36
N GLY A 265 -4.65 2.41 34.75
CA GLY A 265 -4.64 3.09 36.01
C GLY A 265 -3.98 2.27 37.14
N GLU A 266 -3.61 2.96 38.21
CA GLU A 266 -2.83 2.36 39.31
C GLU A 266 -3.55 1.17 39.98
N GLU A 267 -4.87 1.28 40.18
CA GLU A 267 -5.68 0.21 40.78
C GLU A 267 -5.69 -1.05 39.96
N ALA A 268 -5.88 -0.95 38.62
CA ALA A 268 -5.89 -2.10 37.75
C ALA A 268 -4.50 -2.72 37.56
N LEU A 269 -3.43 -1.90 37.55
CA LEU A 269 -2.06 -2.41 37.56
C LEU A 269 -1.74 -3.14 38.87
N LYS A 270 -2.23 -2.62 40.01
CA LYS A 270 -2.06 -3.30 41.29
C LYS A 270 -2.77 -4.65 41.30
N SER A 271 -4.03 -4.72 40.85
CA SER A 271 -4.77 -5.98 40.74
C SER A 271 -4.09 -6.98 39.80
N MET A 272 -3.51 -6.49 38.71
CA MET A 272 -2.74 -7.31 37.76
C MET A 272 -1.51 -7.90 38.42
N ARG A 273 -0.76 -7.11 39.21
CA ARG A 273 0.40 -7.61 39.98
C ARG A 273 0.01 -8.69 40.99
N GLU A 274 -1.07 -8.49 41.73
CA GLU A 274 -1.61 -9.47 42.69
C GLU A 274 -2.05 -10.76 41.98
N PHE A 275 -2.77 -10.67 40.86
CA PHE A 275 -3.26 -11.81 40.09
C PHE A 275 -2.11 -12.67 39.52
N TYR A 276 -1.10 -12.02 38.92
CA TYR A 276 0.04 -12.71 38.31
C TYR A 276 1.17 -13.03 39.31
N GLN A 277 1.05 -12.61 40.58
CA GLN A 277 2.11 -12.72 41.58
C GLN A 277 3.43 -12.12 41.06
N TRP A 278 3.35 -10.86 40.60
CA TRP A 278 4.46 -10.15 39.96
C TRP A 278 5.09 -9.15 40.92
N ASP A 279 6.25 -9.51 41.50
CA ASP A 279 6.93 -8.73 42.53
C ASP A 279 8.07 -7.85 42.01
N TYR A 280 8.32 -7.85 40.69
CA TYR A 280 9.36 -7.05 40.06
C TYR A 280 8.98 -5.57 39.96
N ALA A 281 9.98 -4.68 39.96
CA ALA A 281 9.76 -3.24 39.80
C ALA A 281 9.17 -2.90 38.40
N PRO A 282 8.55 -1.72 38.21
CA PRO A 282 8.09 -1.31 36.90
C PRO A 282 9.23 -1.32 35.86
N PHE A 283 8.94 -1.89 34.68
CA PHE A 283 9.90 -2.12 33.59
C PHE A 283 11.08 -3.03 33.92
N GLU A 284 11.03 -3.74 35.04
CA GLU A 284 12.01 -4.75 35.36
C GLU A 284 11.61 -6.11 34.74
N VAL A 285 12.51 -6.68 33.93
CA VAL A 285 12.38 -8.01 33.34
C VAL A 285 13.36 -8.94 34.04
N PRO A 286 12.90 -10.12 34.53
CA PRO A 286 13.78 -11.09 35.19
C PRO A 286 14.94 -11.51 34.29
N GLY A 287 16.15 -11.60 34.86
CA GLY A 287 17.36 -12.01 34.11
C GLY A 287 17.25 -13.36 33.40
N GLU A 288 16.49 -14.28 33.98
CA GLU A 288 16.23 -15.59 33.35
C GLU A 288 15.37 -15.49 32.08
N VAL A 289 14.52 -14.47 31.97
CA VAL A 289 13.74 -14.18 30.75
C VAL A 289 14.68 -13.71 29.64
N TYR A 290 15.56 -12.75 29.92
CA TYR A 290 16.55 -12.32 28.92
C TYR A 290 17.46 -13.47 28.47
N ALA A 291 17.93 -14.32 29.40
CA ALA A 291 18.75 -15.48 29.07
C ALA A 291 17.99 -16.47 28.16
N HIS A 292 16.69 -16.65 28.39
CA HIS A 292 15.84 -17.50 27.55
C HIS A 292 15.70 -16.95 26.14
N PHE A 293 15.41 -15.67 25.98
CA PHE A 293 15.30 -15.03 24.65
C PHE A 293 16.65 -15.00 23.92
N GLU A 294 17.75 -14.84 24.62
CA GLU A 294 19.09 -14.95 24.04
C GLU A 294 19.37 -16.37 23.51
N GLU A 295 18.94 -17.41 24.22
CA GLU A 295 19.05 -18.78 23.75
C GLU A 295 18.21 -19.04 22.50
N LEU A 296 16.97 -18.54 22.46
CA LEU A 296 16.13 -18.58 21.26
C LEU A 296 16.83 -17.88 20.07
N GLY A 297 17.42 -16.71 20.32
CA GLY A 297 18.16 -15.95 19.31
C GLY A 297 19.33 -16.71 18.69
N ARG A 298 20.01 -17.56 19.46
CA ARG A 298 21.07 -18.45 18.91
C ARG A 298 20.48 -19.50 17.95
N GLY A 299 19.27 -19.99 18.23
CA GLY A 299 18.53 -20.90 17.33
C GLY A 299 18.17 -20.24 16.02
N TYR A 300 17.70 -18.98 16.05
CA TYR A 300 17.34 -18.22 14.85
C TYR A 300 18.56 -17.90 13.99
N ALA A 301 19.68 -17.49 14.57
CA ALA A 301 20.92 -17.26 13.84
C ALA A 301 21.41 -18.53 13.12
N LYS A 302 21.28 -19.71 13.78
CA LYS A 302 21.62 -20.98 13.14
C LYS A 302 20.69 -21.31 11.95
N ALA A 303 19.41 -21.02 12.05
CA ALA A 303 18.46 -21.24 10.95
C ALA A 303 18.81 -20.36 9.73
N GLU A 304 19.25 -19.14 9.94
CA GLU A 304 19.75 -18.26 8.88
C GLU A 304 21.04 -18.79 8.28
N GLU A 305 22.04 -19.21 9.07
CA GLU A 305 23.27 -19.83 8.58
C GLU A 305 23.01 -21.09 7.74
N GLU A 306 21.97 -21.87 8.07
CA GLU A 306 21.55 -23.03 7.29
C GLU A 306 20.92 -22.61 5.95
N TYR A 307 20.10 -21.57 5.97
CA TYR A 307 19.54 -20.98 4.77
C TYR A 307 20.62 -20.41 3.85
N ASP A 308 21.57 -19.66 4.39
CA ASP A 308 22.66 -19.05 3.60
C ASP A 308 23.52 -20.10 2.91
N ARG A 309 23.83 -21.20 3.62
CA ARG A 309 24.55 -22.33 3.01
C ARG A 309 23.75 -22.98 1.87
N MET A 310 22.44 -23.14 2.05
CA MET A 310 21.54 -23.65 1.01
C MET A 310 21.51 -22.68 -0.18
N PHE A 311 21.42 -21.37 0.08
CA PHE A 311 21.35 -20.34 -0.95
C PHE A 311 22.65 -20.20 -1.75
N GLU A 312 23.83 -20.34 -1.12
CA GLU A 312 25.11 -20.43 -1.83
C GLU A 312 25.20 -21.70 -2.70
N GLY A 313 24.67 -22.84 -2.22
CA GLY A 313 24.52 -24.05 -3.03
C GLY A 313 23.61 -23.84 -4.24
N TYR A 314 22.48 -23.13 -4.05
CA TYR A 314 21.56 -22.75 -5.14
C TYR A 314 22.26 -21.88 -6.19
N LYS A 315 23.00 -20.87 -5.78
CA LYS A 315 23.77 -19.99 -6.65
C LYS A 315 24.79 -20.77 -7.52
N ALA A 316 25.42 -21.77 -6.93
CA ALA A 316 26.36 -22.61 -7.68
C ALA A 316 25.65 -23.57 -8.64
N ALA A 317 24.49 -24.12 -8.25
CA ALA A 317 23.73 -25.09 -9.05
C ALA A 317 22.88 -24.43 -10.15
N TYR A 318 22.37 -23.25 -9.93
CA TYR A 318 21.45 -22.51 -10.81
C TYR A 318 21.87 -21.05 -11.00
N PRO A 319 23.04 -20.76 -11.59
CA PRO A 319 23.60 -19.41 -11.68
C PRO A 319 22.72 -18.42 -12.47
N GLU A 320 21.97 -18.89 -13.46
CA GLU A 320 21.06 -18.05 -14.25
C GLU A 320 19.84 -17.61 -13.41
N LEU A 321 19.23 -18.53 -12.67
CA LEU A 321 18.12 -18.23 -11.76
C LEU A 321 18.58 -17.35 -10.59
N TYR A 322 19.78 -17.56 -10.10
CA TYR A 322 20.36 -16.66 -9.09
C TYR A 322 20.55 -15.23 -9.63
N ALA A 323 21.06 -15.10 -10.87
CA ALA A 323 21.20 -13.80 -11.51
C ALA A 323 19.82 -13.13 -11.73
N GLU A 324 18.79 -13.93 -12.04
CA GLU A 324 17.42 -13.46 -12.15
C GLU A 324 16.85 -13.04 -10.77
N TRP A 325 17.07 -13.83 -9.73
CA TRP A 325 16.72 -13.47 -8.35
C TRP A 325 17.28 -12.11 -7.94
N VAL A 326 18.57 -11.87 -8.21
CA VAL A 326 19.22 -10.59 -7.91
C VAL A 326 18.54 -9.45 -8.68
N ARG A 327 18.26 -9.63 -9.99
CA ARG A 327 17.58 -8.62 -10.80
C ARG A 327 16.16 -8.31 -10.28
N TRP A 328 15.41 -9.34 -9.82
CA TRP A 328 14.05 -9.13 -9.32
C TRP A 328 14.02 -8.35 -8.01
N HIS A 329 15.08 -8.43 -7.21
CA HIS A 329 15.22 -7.68 -5.96
C HIS A 329 15.93 -6.32 -6.15
N ASP A 330 16.48 -6.04 -7.33
CA ASP A 330 17.02 -4.71 -7.68
C ASP A 330 15.88 -3.77 -8.11
N SER A 331 15.95 -2.52 -7.66
CA SER A 331 14.97 -1.48 -8.02
C SER A 331 15.26 -0.78 -9.35
N LYS A 332 16.37 -1.11 -10.02
CA LYS A 332 16.76 -0.47 -11.27
C LYS A 332 15.95 -0.95 -12.45
N LEU A 333 15.61 0.00 -13.33
CA LEU A 333 15.04 -0.35 -14.63
C LEU A 333 16.12 -0.88 -15.58
N PRO A 334 15.79 -1.91 -16.40
CA PRO A 334 16.68 -2.34 -17.48
C PRO A 334 16.94 -1.18 -18.46
N GLU A 335 18.21 -0.96 -18.81
CA GLU A 335 18.59 0.08 -19.79
C GLU A 335 17.99 -0.22 -21.17
N GLU A 336 17.84 -1.49 -21.51
CA GLU A 336 17.22 -1.94 -22.73
C GLU A 336 15.77 -1.47 -22.86
N LEU A 337 15.00 -1.47 -21.79
CA LEU A 337 13.65 -0.91 -21.77
C LEU A 337 13.67 0.61 -22.04
N LEU A 338 14.58 1.34 -21.39
CA LEU A 338 14.68 2.79 -21.54
C LEU A 338 15.10 3.22 -22.95
N ASN A 339 15.83 2.37 -23.66
CA ASN A 339 16.34 2.61 -25.01
C ASN A 339 15.47 1.99 -26.10
N ASP A 340 14.41 1.24 -25.77
CA ASP A 340 13.53 0.64 -26.76
C ASP A 340 12.66 1.71 -27.44
N PRO A 341 12.75 1.87 -28.79
CA PRO A 341 11.97 2.89 -29.49
C PRO A 341 10.45 2.67 -29.39
N ARG A 342 9.98 1.45 -29.13
CA ARG A 342 8.56 1.13 -28.90
C ARG A 342 7.97 1.86 -27.70
N LEU A 343 8.82 2.25 -26.74
CA LEU A 343 8.41 2.97 -25.53
C LEU A 343 7.70 4.30 -25.86
N THR A 344 8.14 4.98 -26.91
CA THR A 344 7.65 6.33 -27.29
C THR A 344 7.03 6.40 -28.67
N ALA A 345 7.26 5.43 -29.53
CA ALA A 345 6.76 5.46 -30.91
C ALA A 345 5.22 5.35 -30.95
N ALA A 346 4.57 6.31 -31.61
CA ALA A 346 3.15 6.28 -31.91
C ALA A 346 2.89 7.03 -33.22
N GLU A 347 2.14 6.39 -34.14
CA GLU A 347 1.90 6.91 -35.49
C GLU A 347 0.50 7.53 -35.67
N LYS A 348 -0.40 7.31 -34.71
CA LYS A 348 -1.81 7.71 -34.82
C LYS A 348 -2.37 8.14 -33.46
N PRO A 349 -3.49 8.90 -33.46
CA PRO A 349 -4.20 9.18 -32.23
C PRO A 349 -4.59 7.92 -31.47
N MET A 350 -4.36 7.90 -30.15
CA MET A 350 -4.59 6.75 -29.30
C MET A 350 -5.01 7.17 -27.90
N ALA A 351 -5.94 6.44 -27.27
CA ALA A 351 -6.29 6.65 -25.88
C ALA A 351 -5.09 6.33 -24.96
N THR A 352 -4.85 7.15 -23.93
CA THR A 352 -3.70 6.93 -23.04
C THR A 352 -3.80 5.62 -22.25
N ARG A 353 -5.01 5.06 -22.03
CA ARG A 353 -5.16 3.68 -21.52
C ARG A 353 -4.60 2.63 -22.48
N ALA A 354 -4.71 2.86 -23.79
CA ALA A 354 -4.17 1.92 -24.79
C ALA A 354 -2.66 2.03 -24.90
N THR A 355 -2.10 3.27 -24.89
CA THR A 355 -0.65 3.47 -24.81
C THR A 355 -0.06 2.91 -23.52
N SER A 356 -0.77 3.04 -22.40
CA SER A 356 -0.41 2.40 -21.13
C SER A 356 -0.33 0.87 -21.25
N GLY A 357 -1.33 0.24 -21.89
CA GLY A 357 -1.31 -1.20 -22.13
C GLY A 357 -0.16 -1.67 -23.02
N GLU A 358 0.23 -0.87 -24.04
CA GLU A 358 1.42 -1.16 -24.85
C GLU A 358 2.71 -1.07 -24.04
N ILE A 359 2.86 -0.02 -23.23
CA ILE A 359 4.05 0.19 -22.40
C ILE A 359 4.13 -0.84 -21.27
N LEU A 360 3.01 -1.18 -20.63
CA LEU A 360 2.95 -2.23 -19.61
C LEU A 360 3.44 -3.58 -20.16
N ASN A 361 2.98 -3.95 -21.36
CA ASN A 361 3.40 -5.18 -22.03
C ASN A 361 4.87 -5.13 -22.48
N LEU A 362 5.34 -3.98 -22.96
CA LEU A 362 6.75 -3.78 -23.25
C LEU A 362 7.61 -3.92 -22.00
N ALA A 363 7.21 -3.29 -20.90
CA ALA A 363 7.90 -3.42 -19.62
C ALA A 363 7.95 -4.89 -19.15
N ALA A 364 6.89 -5.67 -19.34
CA ALA A 364 6.83 -7.09 -18.98
C ALA A 364 7.77 -8.00 -19.81
N GLU A 365 8.22 -7.56 -20.98
CA GLU A 365 9.25 -8.26 -21.75
C GLU A 365 10.62 -8.18 -21.05
N TYR A 366 10.94 -7.03 -20.45
CA TYR A 366 12.21 -6.74 -19.77
C TYR A 366 12.17 -6.99 -18.26
N MET A 367 10.98 -6.96 -17.66
CA MET A 367 10.73 -7.09 -16.22
C MET A 367 9.73 -8.23 -15.97
N PRO A 368 10.16 -9.50 -16.03
CA PRO A 368 9.27 -10.65 -15.84
C PRO A 368 8.67 -10.75 -14.43
N ASN A 369 9.18 -9.97 -13.48
CA ASN A 369 8.66 -9.81 -12.12
C ASN A 369 7.51 -8.79 -12.00
N LEU A 370 7.02 -8.20 -13.10
CA LEU A 370 5.75 -7.49 -13.09
C LEU A 370 4.62 -8.46 -12.75
N PHE A 371 3.82 -8.14 -11.75
CA PHE A 371 2.80 -8.99 -11.19
C PHE A 371 1.58 -8.17 -10.78
N GLY A 372 0.42 -8.43 -11.37
CA GLY A 372 -0.76 -7.64 -11.05
C GLY A 372 -1.94 -7.89 -11.97
N GLY A 373 -2.91 -6.99 -11.93
CA GLY A 373 -4.13 -7.12 -12.71
C GLY A 373 -5.13 -6.03 -12.38
N SER A 374 -6.42 -6.32 -12.55
CA SER A 374 -7.47 -5.34 -12.29
C SER A 374 -8.60 -5.88 -11.43
N ALA A 375 -9.41 -4.96 -10.92
CA ALA A 375 -10.67 -5.26 -10.26
C ALA A 375 -11.76 -5.59 -11.31
N ASP A 376 -11.60 -6.72 -11.99
CA ASP A 376 -12.51 -7.25 -13.03
C ASP A 376 -12.67 -6.37 -14.28
N LEU A 377 -11.72 -5.48 -14.56
CA LEU A 377 -11.79 -4.50 -15.65
C LEU A 377 -10.62 -4.59 -16.65
N ALA A 378 -9.84 -5.69 -16.67
CA ALA A 378 -8.64 -5.80 -17.49
C ALA A 378 -8.84 -5.48 -18.98
N PRO A 379 -9.91 -5.94 -19.68
CA PRO A 379 -10.15 -5.59 -21.07
C PRO A 379 -10.37 -4.10 -21.31
N SER A 380 -11.04 -3.40 -20.37
CA SER A 380 -11.30 -1.96 -20.43
C SER A 380 -10.09 -1.13 -20.03
N ASN A 381 -9.38 -1.54 -19.00
CA ASN A 381 -8.17 -0.87 -18.50
C ASN A 381 -6.94 -1.10 -19.39
N LYS A 382 -6.97 -2.13 -20.27
CA LYS A 382 -5.83 -2.58 -21.06
C LYS A 382 -4.63 -3.02 -20.17
N SER A 383 -4.93 -3.62 -19.02
CA SER A 383 -3.96 -3.96 -17.97
C SER A 383 -3.54 -5.43 -17.95
N GLU A 384 -3.93 -6.23 -18.94
CA GLU A 384 -3.51 -7.61 -19.08
C GLU A 384 -2.09 -7.72 -19.66
N LEU A 385 -1.25 -8.54 -19.04
CA LEU A 385 0.05 -8.95 -19.58
C LEU A 385 -0.18 -10.06 -20.60
N LYS A 386 -0.13 -9.71 -21.89
CA LYS A 386 -0.44 -10.61 -23.01
C LYS A 386 0.53 -11.79 -23.05
N GLY A 387 -0.04 -12.98 -23.21
CA GLY A 387 0.75 -14.21 -23.31
C GLY A 387 1.36 -14.69 -21.99
N LYS A 388 1.10 -13.99 -20.86
CA LYS A 388 1.45 -14.46 -19.53
C LYS A 388 0.26 -15.19 -18.89
N PRO A 389 0.48 -16.32 -18.18
CA PRO A 389 -0.59 -17.04 -17.52
C PRO A 389 -1.19 -16.24 -16.35
N TYR A 390 -2.37 -16.66 -15.91
CA TYR A 390 -3.02 -16.12 -14.73
C TYR A 390 -2.58 -16.86 -13.48
N TYR A 391 -2.16 -16.09 -12.48
CA TYR A 391 -1.86 -16.60 -11.14
C TYR A 391 -3.12 -17.18 -10.50
N SER A 392 -3.01 -18.41 -10.04
CA SER A 392 -4.10 -19.13 -9.36
C SER A 392 -3.55 -20.22 -8.44
N LYS A 393 -4.44 -20.92 -7.71
CA LYS A 393 -4.03 -22.10 -6.92
C LYS A 393 -3.43 -23.22 -7.77
N ASN A 394 -3.77 -23.29 -9.05
CA ASN A 394 -3.31 -24.33 -9.97
C ASN A 394 -2.09 -23.89 -10.80
N ASP A 395 -1.84 -22.60 -10.89
CA ASP A 395 -0.69 -22.03 -11.59
C ASP A 395 -0.13 -20.86 -10.78
N ARG A 396 0.86 -21.16 -9.96
CA ARG A 396 1.53 -20.18 -9.10
C ARG A 396 2.55 -19.32 -9.85
N ASP A 397 3.00 -19.73 -11.05
CA ASP A 397 3.96 -18.98 -11.85
C ASP A 397 3.30 -17.96 -12.79
N GLY A 398 1.98 -17.78 -12.71
CA GLY A 398 1.26 -16.75 -13.45
C GLY A 398 1.63 -15.33 -13.02
N SER A 399 1.56 -14.38 -13.96
CA SER A 399 1.86 -12.96 -13.73
C SER A 399 0.62 -12.07 -13.70
N ASN A 400 -0.47 -12.48 -14.38
CA ASN A 400 -1.76 -11.80 -14.32
C ASN A 400 -2.55 -12.23 -13.09
N VAL A 401 -3.20 -11.30 -12.40
CA VAL A 401 -4.03 -11.58 -11.22
C VAL A 401 -5.47 -11.17 -11.47
N HIS A 402 -6.39 -12.10 -11.27
CA HIS A 402 -7.81 -11.80 -11.16
C HIS A 402 -8.13 -11.40 -9.71
N PHE A 403 -8.12 -10.10 -9.41
CA PHE A 403 -8.48 -9.61 -8.07
C PHE A 403 -10.00 -9.67 -7.82
N GLY A 404 -10.81 -9.72 -8.89
CA GLY A 404 -12.26 -9.57 -8.82
C GLY A 404 -12.67 -8.14 -8.46
N ILE A 405 -13.95 -7.91 -8.23
CA ILE A 405 -14.47 -6.58 -7.87
C ILE A 405 -14.17 -6.33 -6.39
N ARG A 406 -12.91 -6.00 -6.08
CA ARG A 406 -12.34 -5.84 -4.73
C ARG A 406 -11.21 -4.82 -4.75
N GLU A 407 -11.51 -3.57 -5.09
CA GLU A 407 -10.51 -2.51 -5.29
C GLU A 407 -9.67 -2.28 -4.03
N PHE A 408 -10.28 -2.32 -2.84
CA PHE A 408 -9.57 -2.06 -1.60
C PHE A 408 -8.58 -3.19 -1.27
N ALA A 409 -9.04 -4.45 -1.28
CA ALA A 409 -8.15 -5.58 -1.03
C ALA A 409 -7.08 -5.74 -2.12
N MET A 410 -7.42 -5.46 -3.39
CA MET A 410 -6.45 -5.43 -4.49
C MET A 410 -5.29 -4.48 -4.19
N ALA A 411 -5.59 -3.25 -3.85
CA ALA A 411 -4.57 -2.23 -3.57
C ALA A 411 -3.77 -2.55 -2.30
N ALA A 412 -4.42 -3.03 -1.23
CA ALA A 412 -3.76 -3.41 0.00
C ALA A 412 -2.89 -4.69 -0.18
N ALA A 413 -3.33 -5.65 -1.00
CA ALA A 413 -2.51 -6.81 -1.36
C ALA A 413 -1.28 -6.39 -2.18
N CYS A 414 -1.40 -5.41 -3.10
CA CYS A 414 -0.25 -4.85 -3.79
C CYS A 414 0.77 -4.22 -2.83
N ASN A 415 0.33 -3.59 -1.75
CA ASN A 415 1.24 -3.14 -0.69
C ASN A 415 1.98 -4.32 -0.06
N GLY A 416 1.28 -5.41 0.25
CA GLY A 416 1.88 -6.63 0.79
C GLY A 416 2.88 -7.30 -0.14
N ILE A 417 2.56 -7.38 -1.44
CA ILE A 417 3.46 -7.90 -2.48
C ILE A 417 4.74 -7.05 -2.54
N MET A 418 4.59 -5.72 -2.49
CA MET A 418 5.74 -4.81 -2.53
C MET A 418 6.62 -4.93 -1.27
N LEU A 419 6.00 -5.07 -0.09
CA LEU A 419 6.69 -5.25 1.19
C LEU A 419 7.45 -6.59 1.25
N TYR A 420 6.91 -7.63 0.66
CA TYR A 420 7.58 -8.94 0.60
C TYR A 420 8.87 -8.88 -0.22
N GLY A 421 8.86 -8.13 -1.33
CA GLY A 421 9.99 -7.96 -2.22
C GLY A 421 10.01 -8.93 -3.41
N GLY A 422 10.93 -8.69 -4.34
CA GLY A 422 11.12 -9.52 -5.56
C GLY A 422 10.14 -9.25 -6.69
N LEU A 423 8.90 -8.88 -6.41
CA LEU A 423 7.88 -8.58 -7.41
C LEU A 423 7.64 -7.06 -7.55
N ARG A 424 7.15 -6.66 -8.73
CA ARG A 424 6.73 -5.29 -9.04
C ARG A 424 5.21 -5.27 -9.23
N PRO A 425 4.45 -4.93 -8.17
CA PRO A 425 3.00 -4.96 -8.26
C PRO A 425 2.43 -3.79 -9.02
N TYR A 426 1.36 -4.07 -9.79
CA TYR A 426 0.47 -3.08 -10.34
C TYR A 426 -0.99 -3.47 -10.11
N CYS A 427 -1.87 -2.49 -10.02
CA CYS A 427 -3.30 -2.72 -9.96
C CYS A 427 -4.06 -1.70 -10.79
N ALA A 428 -5.21 -2.11 -11.33
CA ALA A 428 -5.98 -1.30 -12.26
C ALA A 428 -7.47 -1.30 -11.94
N THR A 429 -8.10 -0.15 -12.13
CA THR A 429 -9.55 0.02 -12.08
C THR A 429 -9.95 1.29 -12.85
N PHE A 430 -11.23 1.64 -12.92
CA PHE A 430 -11.65 2.97 -13.37
C PHE A 430 -11.30 4.02 -12.32
N MET A 431 -11.00 5.23 -12.77
CA MET A 431 -10.53 6.27 -11.86
C MET A 431 -11.56 6.65 -10.80
N VAL A 432 -12.86 6.64 -11.12
CA VAL A 432 -13.93 6.90 -10.15
C VAL A 432 -13.90 5.88 -8.99
N PHE A 433 -13.52 4.64 -9.25
CA PHE A 433 -13.42 3.59 -8.23
C PHE A 433 -12.12 3.68 -7.41
N SER A 434 -11.28 4.69 -7.65
CA SER A 434 -10.22 5.03 -6.70
C SER A 434 -10.77 5.37 -5.32
N ASP A 435 -12.04 5.75 -5.20
CA ASP A 435 -12.70 5.97 -3.91
C ASP A 435 -12.73 4.72 -3.03
N TYR A 436 -12.80 3.52 -3.62
CA TYR A 436 -12.71 2.26 -2.88
C TYR A 436 -11.28 1.90 -2.49
N LEU A 437 -10.26 2.17 -3.33
CA LEU A 437 -8.86 1.77 -3.07
C LEU A 437 -8.02 2.85 -2.37
N LYS A 438 -8.50 4.08 -2.29
CA LYS A 438 -7.74 5.25 -1.79
C LYS A 438 -7.13 5.06 -0.39
N PRO A 439 -7.79 4.41 0.59
CA PRO A 439 -7.17 4.14 1.89
C PRO A 439 -5.90 3.29 1.79
N ALA A 440 -5.86 2.29 0.91
CA ALA A 440 -4.67 1.48 0.68
C ALA A 440 -3.58 2.25 -0.08
N MET A 441 -3.93 3.10 -1.04
CA MET A 441 -2.99 4.02 -1.71
C MET A 441 -2.34 4.96 -0.70
N ARG A 442 -3.12 5.51 0.25
CA ARG A 442 -2.59 6.34 1.33
C ARG A 442 -1.59 5.58 2.20
N MET A 443 -1.82 4.28 2.48
CA MET A 443 -0.88 3.45 3.22
C MET A 443 0.39 3.16 2.40
N ALA A 444 0.27 2.95 1.08
CA ALA A 444 1.43 2.85 0.19
C ALA A 444 2.30 4.12 0.25
N ALA A 445 1.68 5.30 0.24
CA ALA A 445 2.37 6.58 0.35
C ALA A 445 3.09 6.73 1.69
N LEU A 446 2.42 6.43 2.81
CA LEU A 446 2.99 6.49 4.15
C LEU A 446 4.20 5.57 4.30
N MET A 447 4.17 4.39 3.69
CA MET A 447 5.27 3.41 3.69
C MET A 447 6.29 3.62 2.56
N LYS A 448 6.04 4.58 1.66
CA LYS A 448 6.87 4.84 0.45
C LYS A 448 7.04 3.59 -0.42
N LEU A 449 5.94 2.93 -0.72
CA LEU A 449 5.90 1.74 -1.56
C LEU A 449 5.59 2.12 -3.02
N PRO A 450 6.47 1.83 -3.99
CA PRO A 450 6.27 2.18 -5.40
C PRO A 450 5.28 1.25 -6.11
N VAL A 451 4.04 1.22 -5.63
CA VAL A 451 2.93 0.52 -6.29
C VAL A 451 2.45 1.34 -7.48
N LEU A 452 2.26 0.68 -8.63
CA LEU A 452 1.72 1.29 -9.84
C LEU A 452 0.19 1.13 -9.87
N TYR A 453 -0.53 2.25 -9.88
CA TYR A 453 -1.99 2.33 -10.00
C TYR A 453 -2.38 2.78 -11.41
N ILE A 454 -3.03 1.92 -12.19
CA ILE A 454 -3.51 2.21 -13.55
C ILE A 454 -4.99 2.57 -13.44
N LEU A 455 -5.28 3.88 -13.41
CA LEU A 455 -6.62 4.42 -13.23
C LEU A 455 -7.13 4.97 -14.57
N THR A 456 -8.00 4.22 -15.24
CA THR A 456 -8.52 4.60 -16.56
C THR A 456 -9.87 5.29 -16.45
N HIS A 457 -10.34 5.89 -17.57
CA HIS A 457 -11.62 6.63 -17.59
C HIS A 457 -11.55 7.88 -16.69
N ASP A 458 -10.60 8.75 -16.99
CA ASP A 458 -10.05 9.80 -16.14
C ASP A 458 -10.91 11.06 -15.99
N SER A 459 -11.97 11.21 -16.80
CA SER A 459 -12.75 12.46 -16.87
C SER A 459 -14.17 12.25 -17.43
N ILE A 460 -14.88 13.33 -17.69
CA ILE A 460 -16.15 13.32 -18.44
C ILE A 460 -16.04 12.69 -19.84
N GLY A 461 -14.81 12.49 -20.34
CA GLY A 461 -14.50 11.73 -21.55
C GLY A 461 -14.92 10.25 -21.50
N VAL A 462 -15.35 9.74 -20.35
CA VAL A 462 -16.07 8.46 -20.19
C VAL A 462 -17.31 8.43 -21.08
N GLY A 463 -18.05 9.55 -21.14
CA GLY A 463 -19.18 9.67 -22.04
C GLY A 463 -20.49 9.12 -21.47
N GLU A 464 -21.07 8.18 -22.19
CA GLU A 464 -22.45 7.70 -22.03
C GLU A 464 -22.73 7.01 -20.69
N ASP A 465 -21.72 6.45 -20.01
CA ASP A 465 -21.85 5.82 -18.68
C ASP A 465 -22.30 6.83 -17.61
N GLY A 466 -22.05 8.11 -17.84
CA GLY A 466 -22.63 9.21 -17.07
C GLY A 466 -21.98 9.46 -15.71
N PRO A 467 -22.65 10.23 -14.83
CA PRO A 467 -22.08 10.81 -13.62
C PRO A 467 -21.49 9.80 -12.63
N THR A 468 -22.02 8.58 -12.57
CA THR A 468 -21.55 7.54 -11.66
C THR A 468 -20.17 6.98 -12.02
N HIS A 469 -19.70 7.25 -13.26
CA HIS A 469 -18.43 6.78 -13.81
C HIS A 469 -17.49 7.91 -14.23
N GLN A 470 -17.93 9.16 -14.14
CA GLN A 470 -17.17 10.35 -14.53
C GLN A 470 -16.51 11.00 -13.32
N PRO A 471 -15.17 10.89 -13.15
CA PRO A 471 -14.46 11.54 -12.04
C PRO A 471 -14.48 13.07 -12.22
N ILE A 472 -14.69 13.79 -11.13
CA ILE A 472 -14.64 15.26 -11.06
C ILE A 472 -13.56 15.69 -10.05
N GLU A 473 -13.72 15.31 -8.77
CA GLU A 473 -12.82 15.68 -7.67
C GLU A 473 -11.63 14.73 -7.51
N HIS A 474 -11.63 13.58 -8.18
CA HIS A 474 -10.69 12.48 -7.96
C HIS A 474 -9.24 12.88 -8.22
N LEU A 475 -8.96 13.69 -9.28
CA LEU A 475 -7.61 14.21 -9.54
C LEU A 475 -7.09 15.01 -8.35
N ALA A 476 -7.88 15.97 -7.86
CA ALA A 476 -7.50 16.80 -6.72
C ALA A 476 -7.37 15.97 -5.43
N SER A 477 -8.27 15.03 -5.23
CA SER A 477 -8.29 14.13 -4.06
C SER A 477 -7.03 13.25 -3.99
N ILE A 478 -6.55 12.71 -5.12
CA ILE A 478 -5.32 11.91 -5.15
C ILE A 478 -4.10 12.81 -4.99
N ARG A 479 -4.04 13.98 -5.67
CA ARG A 479 -2.98 14.99 -5.50
C ARG A 479 -2.86 15.51 -4.06
N ALA A 480 -3.91 15.39 -3.26
CA ALA A 480 -3.89 15.77 -1.84
C ALA A 480 -3.23 14.72 -0.92
N ILE A 481 -2.96 13.51 -1.40
CA ILE A 481 -2.26 12.47 -0.62
C ILE A 481 -0.75 12.78 -0.63
N PRO A 482 -0.12 13.04 0.52
CA PRO A 482 1.33 13.29 0.56
C PRO A 482 2.11 12.10 -0.02
N ASP A 483 3.29 12.39 -0.59
CA ASP A 483 4.21 11.38 -1.13
C ASP A 483 3.59 10.43 -2.16
N THR A 484 2.61 10.92 -2.93
CA THR A 484 1.98 10.22 -4.06
C THR A 484 2.29 10.97 -5.35
N ASN A 485 2.52 10.25 -6.45
CA ASN A 485 2.60 10.86 -7.77
C ASN A 485 1.31 10.57 -8.54
N LEU A 486 0.67 11.59 -9.10
CA LEU A 486 -0.43 11.42 -10.03
C LEU A 486 -0.04 11.97 -11.41
N PHE A 487 0.16 11.05 -12.37
CA PHE A 487 0.35 11.42 -13.77
C PHE A 487 -0.97 11.41 -14.53
N ARG A 488 -1.23 12.49 -15.29
CA ARG A 488 -2.30 12.57 -16.28
C ARG A 488 -1.70 12.94 -17.63
N PRO A 489 -1.23 11.92 -18.39
CA PRO A 489 -0.44 12.13 -19.61
C PRO A 489 -1.31 12.57 -20.80
N ALA A 490 -0.75 13.45 -21.66
CA ALA A 490 -1.40 13.94 -22.87
C ALA A 490 -1.22 12.98 -24.06
N ASP A 491 -0.17 12.16 -24.07
CA ASP A 491 0.15 11.25 -25.18
C ASP A 491 1.03 10.06 -24.72
N LYS A 492 1.59 9.33 -25.69
CA LYS A 492 2.43 8.16 -25.40
C LYS A 492 3.77 8.53 -24.76
N LYS A 493 4.40 9.65 -25.14
CA LYS A 493 5.68 10.08 -24.56
C LYS A 493 5.52 10.46 -23.08
N GLU A 494 4.47 11.18 -22.72
CA GLU A 494 4.16 11.49 -21.32
C GLU A 494 3.72 10.22 -20.55
N THR A 495 3.02 9.27 -21.20
CA THR A 495 2.70 7.97 -20.59
C THR A 495 3.97 7.17 -20.31
N ALA A 496 4.96 7.20 -21.21
CA ALA A 496 6.27 6.57 -20.99
C ALA A 496 7.00 7.19 -19.79
N ALA A 497 6.99 8.53 -19.67
CA ALA A 497 7.55 9.22 -18.52
C ALA A 497 6.89 8.78 -17.20
N ALA A 498 5.56 8.61 -17.20
CA ALA A 498 4.82 8.12 -16.04
C ALA A 498 5.25 6.70 -15.64
N TYR A 499 5.41 5.78 -16.60
CA TYR A 499 5.89 4.43 -16.34
C TYR A 499 7.34 4.40 -15.82
N ILE A 500 8.23 5.19 -16.41
CA ILE A 500 9.60 5.33 -15.92
C ILE A 500 9.60 5.80 -14.47
N ALA A 501 8.84 6.86 -14.16
CA ALA A 501 8.72 7.37 -12.80
C ALA A 501 8.15 6.35 -11.81
N ALA A 502 7.12 5.59 -12.22
CA ALA A 502 6.47 4.58 -11.38
C ALA A 502 7.40 3.39 -11.09
N LEU A 503 8.08 2.88 -12.13
CA LEU A 503 8.87 1.65 -12.02
C LEU A 503 10.28 1.87 -11.44
N SER A 504 10.84 3.08 -11.52
CA SER A 504 12.14 3.45 -10.91
C SER A 504 12.01 4.24 -9.61
N GLY A 505 10.80 4.69 -9.27
CA GLY A 505 10.56 5.53 -8.10
C GLY A 505 10.51 4.77 -6.79
N THR A 506 10.39 5.54 -5.71
CA THR A 506 10.23 5.04 -4.33
C THR A 506 8.87 5.40 -3.72
N MET A 507 7.95 5.95 -4.53
CA MET A 507 6.64 6.41 -4.10
C MET A 507 5.54 5.78 -4.95
N PRO A 508 4.33 5.58 -4.43
CA PRO A 508 3.22 5.11 -5.23
C PRO A 508 2.94 6.09 -6.37
N THR A 509 2.67 5.56 -7.54
CA THR A 509 2.39 6.36 -8.73
C THR A 509 1.08 5.93 -9.37
N ALA A 510 0.15 6.86 -9.49
CA ALA A 510 -1.13 6.68 -10.16
C ALA A 510 -1.09 7.32 -11.55
N LEU A 511 -1.65 6.62 -12.53
CA LEU A 511 -1.81 7.08 -13.90
C LEU A 511 -3.30 7.31 -14.19
N ALA A 512 -3.71 8.55 -14.38
CA ALA A 512 -5.07 8.93 -14.81
C ALA A 512 -5.11 8.91 -16.34
N LEU A 513 -5.82 7.94 -16.92
CA LEU A 513 -5.73 7.59 -18.33
C LEU A 513 -7.07 7.71 -19.05
N THR A 514 -7.06 8.28 -20.26
CA THR A 514 -8.26 8.54 -21.05
C THR A 514 -8.90 7.27 -21.62
N ARG A 515 -10.23 7.29 -21.77
CA ARG A 515 -10.98 6.34 -22.60
C ARG A 515 -10.94 6.75 -24.08
N GLN A 516 -11.06 8.04 -24.37
CA GLN A 516 -11.05 8.63 -25.70
C GLN A 516 -9.63 8.72 -26.27
N ASN A 517 -9.51 8.70 -27.59
CA ASN A 517 -8.24 8.88 -28.29
C ASN A 517 -7.76 10.32 -28.18
N LEU A 518 -6.46 10.49 -27.99
CA LEU A 518 -5.74 11.77 -28.02
C LEU A 518 -4.74 11.79 -29.16
N PRO A 519 -4.43 12.98 -29.72
CA PRO A 519 -3.36 13.12 -30.70
C PRO A 519 -2.00 12.79 -30.08
N GLN A 520 -1.03 12.50 -30.92
CA GLN A 520 0.38 12.45 -30.52
C GLN A 520 0.99 13.81 -30.83
N LEU A 521 1.51 14.48 -29.80
CA LEU A 521 2.05 15.83 -29.92
C LEU A 521 3.55 15.75 -30.25
N GLU A 522 4.00 16.52 -31.23
CA GLU A 522 5.42 16.55 -31.61
C GLU A 522 6.30 17.12 -30.49
N GLU A 523 5.77 18.13 -29.80
CA GLU A 523 6.45 18.94 -28.79
C GLU A 523 6.66 18.23 -27.44
N THR A 524 5.92 17.14 -27.18
CA THR A 524 6.10 16.37 -25.94
C THR A 524 7.46 15.69 -25.89
N ASP A 525 8.02 15.58 -24.70
CA ASP A 525 9.33 15.00 -24.46
C ASP A 525 9.36 14.22 -23.13
N VAL A 526 9.86 12.98 -23.16
CA VAL A 526 9.89 12.08 -22.00
C VAL A 526 10.70 12.69 -20.84
N LYS A 527 11.90 13.24 -21.15
CA LYS A 527 12.79 13.77 -20.10
C LYS A 527 12.20 15.01 -19.45
N LYS A 528 11.54 15.86 -20.24
CA LYS A 528 10.85 17.05 -19.70
C LYS A 528 9.61 16.63 -18.89
N ALA A 529 8.83 15.66 -19.36
CA ALA A 529 7.66 15.15 -18.64
C ALA A 529 8.03 14.52 -17.28
N MET A 530 9.22 13.93 -17.17
CA MET A 530 9.77 13.45 -15.90
C MET A 530 10.01 14.57 -14.86
N LEU A 531 10.01 15.84 -15.25
CA LEU A 531 10.07 16.98 -14.34
C LEU A 531 8.69 17.40 -13.80
N GLY A 532 7.62 16.75 -14.28
CA GLY A 532 6.25 16.91 -13.78
C GLY A 532 5.46 18.06 -14.39
N GLY A 533 6.13 19.11 -14.86
CA GLY A 533 5.55 20.25 -15.58
C GLY A 533 6.64 20.94 -16.41
N TYR A 534 6.35 21.26 -17.65
CA TYR A 534 7.35 21.81 -18.56
C TYR A 534 6.73 22.70 -19.65
N ILE A 535 7.55 23.60 -20.21
CA ILE A 535 7.13 24.41 -21.36
C ILE A 535 7.03 23.48 -22.58
N LEU A 536 5.79 23.30 -23.06
CA LEU A 536 5.50 22.55 -24.27
C LEU A 536 5.81 23.40 -25.51
N ARG A 537 5.32 24.67 -25.53
CA ARG A 537 5.51 25.63 -26.61
C ARG A 537 5.45 27.06 -26.08
N GLY A 538 6.08 28.01 -26.77
CA GLY A 538 5.77 29.44 -26.69
C GLY A 538 6.90 30.35 -26.27
N SER A 539 6.54 31.61 -25.95
CA SER A 539 7.42 32.74 -25.74
C SER A 539 8.23 32.67 -24.45
N GLU A 540 9.47 33.17 -24.45
CA GLU A 540 10.25 33.41 -23.22
C GLU A 540 9.60 34.46 -22.31
N LYS A 541 8.94 35.47 -22.91
CA LYS A 541 8.21 36.56 -22.22
C LYS A 541 6.75 36.54 -22.67
N PRO A 542 5.93 35.60 -22.13
CA PRO A 542 4.54 35.48 -22.53
C PRO A 542 3.67 36.60 -21.91
N ASP A 543 2.60 36.97 -22.62
CA ASP A 543 1.51 37.80 -22.10
C ASP A 543 0.59 36.96 -21.23
N VAL A 544 0.44 35.64 -21.55
CA VAL A 544 -0.40 34.69 -20.85
C VAL A 544 0.21 33.28 -20.86
N ILE A 545 -0.01 32.52 -19.77
CA ILE A 545 0.40 31.11 -19.66
C ILE A 545 -0.87 30.25 -19.62
N LEU A 546 -0.97 29.28 -20.54
CA LEU A 546 -2.00 28.24 -20.56
C LEU A 546 -1.38 26.96 -19.97
N MET A 547 -1.97 26.42 -18.88
CA MET A 547 -1.52 25.21 -18.23
C MET A 547 -2.57 24.12 -18.39
N ALA A 548 -2.17 22.92 -18.78
CA ALA A 548 -3.11 21.81 -18.94
C ALA A 548 -2.45 20.47 -18.59
N SER A 549 -3.26 19.45 -18.33
CA SER A 549 -2.84 18.05 -18.21
C SER A 549 -3.74 17.16 -19.08
N GLY A 550 -3.23 16.00 -19.46
CA GLY A 550 -4.01 14.98 -20.17
C GLY A 550 -4.67 15.48 -21.44
N SER A 551 -5.95 15.16 -21.63
CA SER A 551 -6.71 15.49 -22.84
C SER A 551 -6.84 16.99 -23.13
N GLU A 552 -6.69 17.85 -22.14
CA GLU A 552 -6.87 19.30 -22.34
C GLU A 552 -5.59 20.00 -22.83
N VAL A 553 -4.45 19.29 -22.93
CA VAL A 553 -3.22 19.84 -23.53
C VAL A 553 -3.43 20.21 -24.99
N GLU A 554 -4.11 19.36 -25.77
CA GLU A 554 -4.49 19.67 -27.15
C GLU A 554 -5.37 20.93 -27.24
N LEU A 555 -6.33 21.09 -26.34
CA LEU A 555 -7.20 22.24 -26.26
C LEU A 555 -6.40 23.53 -25.96
N ALA A 556 -5.44 23.44 -25.03
CA ALA A 556 -4.55 24.57 -24.74
C ALA A 556 -3.68 24.97 -25.94
N MET A 557 -3.18 24.00 -26.71
CA MET A 557 -2.41 24.26 -27.94
C MET A 557 -3.26 24.99 -29.00
N LYS A 558 -4.48 24.52 -29.25
CA LYS A 558 -5.40 25.14 -30.19
C LYS A 558 -5.80 26.57 -29.76
N ALA A 559 -6.03 26.79 -28.48
CA ALA A 559 -6.32 28.12 -27.95
C ALA A 559 -5.11 29.07 -28.06
N ALA A 560 -3.89 28.54 -27.91
CA ALA A 560 -2.68 29.31 -28.13
C ALA A 560 -2.56 29.78 -29.58
N ASP A 561 -2.87 28.91 -30.58
CA ASP A 561 -2.88 29.31 -32.01
C ASP A 561 -3.81 30.50 -32.27
N GLU A 562 -5.01 30.51 -31.68
CA GLU A 562 -5.94 31.62 -31.84
C GLU A 562 -5.48 32.91 -31.14
N LEU A 563 -4.92 32.82 -29.95
CA LEU A 563 -4.37 33.95 -29.23
C LEU A 563 -3.16 34.54 -29.95
N GLU A 564 -2.27 33.70 -30.50
CA GLU A 564 -1.12 34.12 -31.30
C GLU A 564 -1.56 34.80 -32.61
N ALA A 565 -2.61 34.30 -33.27
CA ALA A 565 -3.23 34.97 -34.43
C ALA A 565 -3.79 36.36 -34.10
N LYS A 566 -4.19 36.58 -32.84
CA LYS A 566 -4.59 37.90 -32.31
C LYS A 566 -3.39 38.75 -31.84
N GLY A 567 -2.14 38.31 -32.08
CA GLY A 567 -0.92 39.03 -31.74
C GLY A 567 -0.48 38.92 -30.28
N LYS A 568 -1.01 37.96 -29.50
CA LYS A 568 -0.60 37.71 -28.11
C LYS A 568 0.59 36.75 -28.06
N LYS A 569 1.48 36.98 -27.10
CA LYS A 569 2.59 36.06 -26.80
C LYS A 569 2.10 35.00 -25.78
N VAL A 570 1.99 33.77 -26.22
CA VAL A 570 1.46 32.69 -25.39
C VAL A 570 2.56 31.72 -25.00
N ARG A 571 2.46 31.15 -23.77
CA ARG A 571 3.22 29.98 -23.35
C ARG A 571 2.21 28.88 -23.01
N VAL A 572 2.41 27.69 -23.57
CA VAL A 572 1.68 26.48 -23.17
C VAL A 572 2.58 25.62 -22.30
N VAL A 573 2.07 25.21 -21.15
CA VAL A 573 2.76 24.36 -20.18
C VAL A 573 1.95 23.06 -20.03
N SER A 574 2.58 21.94 -20.34
CA SER A 574 2.04 20.63 -19.96
C SER A 574 2.42 20.31 -18.52
N MET A 575 1.44 19.90 -17.73
CA MET A 575 1.58 19.56 -16.30
C MET A 575 1.16 18.10 -16.06
N PRO A 576 1.87 17.10 -16.60
CA PRO A 576 1.48 15.70 -16.47
C PRO A 576 1.50 15.20 -15.02
N CYS A 577 2.34 15.77 -14.14
CA CYS A 577 2.41 15.39 -12.72
C CYS A 577 2.76 16.60 -11.85
N THR A 578 1.75 17.21 -11.25
CA THR A 578 1.93 18.38 -10.38
C THR A 578 2.80 18.08 -9.16
N ASP A 579 2.75 16.86 -8.64
CA ASP A 579 3.47 16.45 -7.45
C ASP A 579 5.00 16.43 -7.68
N ILE A 580 5.43 15.96 -8.84
CA ILE A 580 6.85 15.99 -9.22
C ILE A 580 7.28 17.43 -9.53
N PHE A 581 6.44 18.24 -10.20
CA PHE A 581 6.73 19.65 -10.47
C PHE A 581 6.95 20.43 -9.17
N ASP A 582 6.13 20.21 -8.16
CA ASP A 582 6.25 20.89 -6.87
C ASP A 582 7.58 20.62 -6.15
N ARG A 583 8.13 19.41 -6.35
CA ARG A 583 9.44 19.01 -5.80
C ARG A 583 10.63 19.54 -6.58
N GLN A 584 10.43 20.18 -7.74
CA GLN A 584 11.53 20.79 -8.49
C GLN A 584 12.10 22.02 -7.77
N SER A 585 13.31 22.44 -8.17
CA SER A 585 13.96 23.63 -7.62
C SER A 585 13.12 24.88 -7.88
N ALA A 586 13.33 25.91 -7.05
CA ALA A 586 12.65 27.19 -7.22
C ALA A 586 12.97 27.82 -8.60
N GLU A 587 14.23 27.69 -9.04
CA GLU A 587 14.72 28.20 -10.32
C GLU A 587 14.00 27.51 -11.50
N TYR A 588 13.83 26.18 -11.43
CA TYR A 588 13.11 25.46 -12.47
C TYR A 588 11.64 25.87 -12.51
N LYS A 589 10.97 25.92 -11.37
CA LYS A 589 9.56 26.34 -11.28
C LYS A 589 9.37 27.77 -11.82
N GLU A 590 10.28 28.70 -11.47
CA GLU A 590 10.26 30.07 -11.99
C GLU A 590 10.53 30.13 -13.50
N SER A 591 11.38 29.25 -14.04
CA SER A 591 11.63 29.20 -15.49
C SER A 591 10.38 28.76 -16.28
N VAL A 592 9.57 27.85 -15.70
CA VAL A 592 8.34 27.34 -16.31
C VAL A 592 7.16 28.29 -16.09
N LEU A 593 6.96 28.74 -14.85
CA LEU A 593 5.85 29.60 -14.40
C LEU A 593 6.41 30.88 -13.73
N PRO A 594 6.97 31.82 -14.50
CA PRO A 594 7.58 33.01 -13.94
C PRO A 594 6.57 33.85 -13.16
N GLY A 595 6.95 34.25 -11.95
CA GLY A 595 6.13 35.03 -11.02
C GLY A 595 5.69 36.40 -11.59
N SER A 596 6.44 36.94 -12.56
CA SER A 596 6.12 38.17 -13.27
C SER A 596 4.92 38.05 -14.21
N VAL A 597 4.53 36.84 -14.64
CA VAL A 597 3.38 36.58 -15.51
C VAL A 597 2.19 36.13 -14.67
N ARG A 598 1.26 37.02 -14.40
CA ARG A 598 0.08 36.79 -13.56
C ARG A 598 -1.12 36.28 -14.35
N ALA A 599 -1.21 36.62 -15.65
CA ALA A 599 -2.22 36.08 -16.53
C ALA A 599 -1.98 34.60 -16.80
N ARG A 600 -2.71 33.75 -16.09
CA ARG A 600 -2.57 32.27 -16.13
C ARG A 600 -3.94 31.62 -16.25
N VAL A 601 -4.05 30.60 -17.08
CA VAL A 601 -5.28 29.82 -17.24
C VAL A 601 -4.95 28.34 -17.01
N ALA A 602 -5.68 27.68 -16.12
CA ALA A 602 -5.63 26.24 -15.94
C ALA A 602 -6.80 25.58 -16.68
N ILE A 603 -6.49 24.49 -17.39
CA ILE A 603 -7.46 23.79 -18.24
C ILE A 603 -7.39 22.30 -17.90
N GLU A 604 -8.41 21.78 -17.23
CA GLU A 604 -8.48 20.36 -16.84
C GLU A 604 -9.92 19.91 -16.64
N ALA A 605 -10.32 18.80 -17.26
CA ALA A 605 -11.64 18.19 -17.07
C ALA A 605 -11.72 17.48 -15.69
N GLY A 606 -11.69 18.28 -14.65
CA GLY A 606 -11.76 17.97 -13.23
C GLY A 606 -12.00 19.25 -12.45
N CYS A 607 -12.09 19.17 -11.11
CA CYS A 607 -12.35 20.34 -10.28
C CYS A 607 -11.14 21.29 -10.21
N ALA A 608 -11.42 22.58 -10.02
CA ALA A 608 -10.42 23.65 -10.01
C ALA A 608 -9.44 23.58 -8.81
N MET A 609 -9.75 22.81 -7.77
CA MET A 609 -9.12 22.88 -6.45
C MET A 609 -7.59 22.74 -6.50
N SER A 610 -7.03 21.85 -7.32
CA SER A 610 -5.58 21.61 -7.39
C SER A 610 -4.81 22.67 -8.18
N TRP A 611 -5.50 23.60 -8.86
CA TRP A 611 -4.88 24.58 -9.75
C TRP A 611 -4.66 25.95 -9.12
N TYR A 612 -5.38 26.31 -8.05
CA TYR A 612 -5.33 27.65 -7.46
C TYR A 612 -3.92 28.12 -7.07
N LYS A 613 -3.06 27.22 -6.59
CA LYS A 613 -1.66 27.55 -6.23
C LYS A 613 -0.79 27.93 -7.44
N TYR A 614 -1.17 27.51 -8.67
CA TYR A 614 -0.42 27.81 -9.89
C TYR A 614 -0.94 29.04 -10.61
N ILE A 615 -2.26 29.27 -10.59
CA ILE A 615 -2.87 30.40 -11.26
C ILE A 615 -2.87 31.69 -10.42
N GLY A 616 -2.81 31.56 -9.09
CA GLY A 616 -2.89 32.70 -8.17
C GLY A 616 -4.27 33.36 -8.17
N LEU A 617 -4.35 34.61 -7.65
CA LEU A 617 -5.62 35.34 -7.50
C LEU A 617 -6.14 35.96 -8.80
N ASP A 618 -5.29 36.23 -9.78
CA ASP A 618 -5.63 36.86 -11.04
C ASP A 618 -5.88 35.87 -12.18
N GLY A 619 -5.54 34.60 -11.96
CA GLY A 619 -5.72 33.55 -12.95
C GLY A 619 -7.18 33.14 -13.14
N GLU A 620 -7.40 32.36 -14.17
CA GLU A 620 -8.70 31.84 -14.60
C GLU A 620 -8.63 30.32 -14.72
N THR A 621 -9.77 29.65 -14.68
CA THR A 621 -9.87 28.19 -14.90
C THR A 621 -10.89 27.86 -15.98
N VAL A 622 -10.62 26.83 -16.76
CA VAL A 622 -11.59 26.09 -17.56
C VAL A 622 -11.63 24.67 -16.98
N THR A 623 -12.51 24.50 -16.02
CA THR A 623 -12.63 23.31 -15.16
C THR A 623 -14.09 22.99 -14.93
N ILE A 624 -14.38 21.88 -14.25
CA ILE A 624 -15.74 21.44 -13.95
C ILE A 624 -15.88 21.16 -12.45
N ASP A 625 -16.79 21.89 -11.79
CA ASP A 625 -17.08 21.79 -10.35
C ASP A 625 -18.52 21.31 -10.08
N HIS A 626 -19.09 20.53 -10.99
CA HIS A 626 -20.38 19.87 -10.89
C HIS A 626 -20.30 18.45 -11.47
N PHE A 627 -21.23 17.58 -11.11
CA PHE A 627 -21.29 16.24 -11.70
C PHE A 627 -21.52 16.30 -13.22
N GLY A 628 -21.04 15.26 -13.92
CA GLY A 628 -21.20 15.10 -15.34
C GLY A 628 -22.62 14.72 -15.78
N ALA A 629 -22.76 14.24 -17.00
CA ALA A 629 -24.03 13.80 -17.59
C ALA A 629 -23.82 12.62 -18.54
N SER A 630 -24.89 11.88 -18.85
CA SER A 630 -24.87 10.81 -19.86
C SER A 630 -25.09 11.41 -21.24
N ALA A 631 -24.01 11.49 -22.01
CA ALA A 631 -24.02 11.87 -23.43
C ALA A 631 -22.69 11.48 -24.10
N PRO A 632 -22.59 11.44 -25.43
CA PRO A 632 -21.30 11.27 -26.11
C PRO A 632 -20.24 12.27 -25.61
N ALA A 633 -19.02 11.81 -25.40
CA ALA A 633 -17.94 12.60 -24.81
C ALA A 633 -17.75 13.99 -25.44
N GLY A 634 -17.75 14.07 -26.79
CA GLY A 634 -17.58 15.35 -27.50
C GLY A 634 -18.71 16.36 -27.23
N ILE A 635 -19.93 15.90 -26.94
CA ILE A 635 -21.03 16.76 -26.51
C ILE A 635 -20.76 17.29 -25.12
N LEU A 636 -20.35 16.41 -24.18
CA LEU A 636 -20.06 16.80 -22.80
C LEU A 636 -18.93 17.82 -22.69
N PHE A 637 -17.83 17.62 -23.41
CA PHE A 637 -16.75 18.61 -23.45
C PHE A 637 -17.25 19.98 -23.93
N LYS A 638 -18.06 20.01 -24.99
CA LYS A 638 -18.61 21.25 -25.53
C LYS A 638 -19.59 21.92 -24.55
N GLU A 639 -20.59 21.19 -24.07
CA GLU A 639 -21.64 21.72 -23.18
C GLU A 639 -21.08 22.20 -21.84
N PHE A 640 -19.99 21.56 -21.33
CA PHE A 640 -19.32 21.97 -20.10
C PHE A 640 -18.20 23.00 -20.33
N GLY A 641 -18.10 23.55 -21.54
CA GLY A 641 -17.26 24.71 -21.82
C GLY A 641 -15.79 24.40 -22.12
N PHE A 642 -15.43 23.14 -22.38
CA PHE A 642 -14.07 22.78 -22.84
C PHE A 642 -13.96 23.05 -24.35
N THR A 643 -13.98 24.33 -24.73
CA THR A 643 -13.88 24.81 -26.11
C THR A 643 -12.74 25.82 -26.25
N VAL A 644 -12.23 25.97 -27.47
CA VAL A 644 -11.15 26.92 -27.76
C VAL A 644 -11.58 28.34 -27.42
N GLU A 645 -12.81 28.73 -27.81
CA GLU A 645 -13.37 30.05 -27.56
C GLU A 645 -13.43 30.39 -26.07
N ASN A 646 -13.77 29.38 -25.23
CA ASN A 646 -13.88 29.61 -23.80
C ASN A 646 -12.51 29.76 -23.14
N VAL A 647 -11.50 28.97 -23.57
CA VAL A 647 -10.12 29.13 -23.13
C VAL A 647 -9.55 30.48 -23.53
N VAL A 648 -9.79 30.92 -24.78
CA VAL A 648 -9.38 32.26 -25.27
C VAL A 648 -10.02 33.34 -24.43
N ALA A 649 -11.33 33.26 -24.18
CA ALA A 649 -12.03 34.24 -23.33
C ALA A 649 -11.49 34.29 -21.90
N ALA A 650 -11.17 33.13 -21.32
CA ALA A 650 -10.52 33.05 -20.00
C ALA A 650 -9.13 33.70 -20.00
N ALA A 651 -8.34 33.48 -21.05
CA ALA A 651 -7.03 34.11 -21.22
C ALA A 651 -7.16 35.64 -21.34
N GLU A 652 -8.12 36.13 -22.12
CA GLU A 652 -8.40 37.56 -22.27
C GLU A 652 -8.83 38.20 -20.94
N ARG A 653 -9.67 37.53 -20.16
CA ARG A 653 -10.03 37.97 -18.79
C ARG A 653 -8.82 38.03 -17.88
N ALA A 654 -7.96 36.98 -17.88
CA ALA A 654 -6.75 36.97 -17.06
C ALA A 654 -5.77 38.08 -17.42
N MET A 655 -5.62 38.41 -18.70
CA MET A 655 -4.76 39.51 -19.16
C MET A 655 -5.34 40.91 -18.86
N SER A 656 -6.62 41.02 -18.59
CA SER A 656 -7.28 42.30 -18.29
C SER A 656 -7.19 42.70 -16.81
N LYS A 657 -6.82 41.78 -15.94
CA LYS A 657 -6.61 42.03 -14.50
C LYS A 657 -5.22 42.56 -14.22
#